data_46c5029f89250cf8395e4b13a7213b9c
#
_entry.id   46c5029f89250cf8395e4b13a7213b9c
#
_cell.length_a   1.000
_cell.length_b   1.000
_cell.length_c   1.000
_cell.angle_alpha   90.00
_cell.angle_beta   90.00
_cell.angle_gamma   90.00
#
_symmetry.space_group_name_H-M   'P 1'
#
loop_
_entity.id
_entity.type
_entity.pdbx_description
1 polymer ?
#
loop_
_entity_poly.entity_id
_entity_poly.type
_entity_poly.pdbx_seq_one_letter_code
_entity_poly.pdbx_strand_id
1 'polypeptide(L)'
;MNLTGAVEQVTSEVFDNRSISNVTQALQGTIPNLNISMTDGKPNRTAEYNIRGTTSIGQKGSALILIDGVEGDPSMLNPNDIASVSVLKDAASAAIYGARGAFGVVLISTKNPSKDKTSVTYSGNFTMKSPTKVPDVVTDGYTYAKYFNEAWSAYYDYSQTPQNINKTLKFSQEYLEELERRSGISGLPEVEIGPNGDYVYYGNTDWYKELYKKSTFATDHNISVSGSSGKTSFYVTGRYYGQDGLFRYNTDDYKLFNMRAKGAVQVFDWLKVEDNLEYSSMTYHNPLNVGEGGGIWRNIADEGHILAPMFNPDGTLTHSAAYTVGDFWYGKNGIDTEQRILKNTVSATASFLKDKLRIKGDFTFQNNDNDQTQIRVPVPFIRRPGVIEYVGSSKNDIQNTNKTTSYLASNIYGEYEDTFKEVHYFKAMVGYNYEESRMKNVKVLRNGLIFDDAEDLNMALGQTINTEGGYSKWRISGGFFRLNYVFNDRYLLEVNGRLDGSSKFPSDSQYAFFPSVSAGWRVSQEPFWKVPEEIFSNLKVRASYGSLGNGNIDPYSFQELFKIKQSSLVLNGIRPQYTGQPAVIPLGLTWEKSTTLNLGLDFAFLSNRLQFSGDIYQRKTTDMFTVGMSLPAVFGTDVPKGNYADLTTKGFELSVSWRDQFQLASKPFNYEVRFTLADYQSTIDKYNNPEKKLGDDYYYEGMKVGEIWGYETEGFFTSQADIDSHAKQPYFYAGATA
;
A
#
# COMPACT_ATOMS: atom_id res chain seq x y z
N MET A 1 -25.21 -19.34 10.62
CA MET A 1 -23.74 -19.51 10.52
C MET A 1 -23.16 -19.75 11.90
N ASN A 2 -22.32 -20.79 12.10
CA ASN A 2 -21.77 -21.16 13.41
C ASN A 2 -20.50 -20.34 13.77
N LEU A 3 -20.33 -19.11 13.22
CA LEU A 3 -19.20 -18.25 13.51
C LEU A 3 -19.31 -17.62 14.90
N THR A 4 -18.23 -17.64 15.68
CA THR A 4 -18.12 -17.04 17.01
C THR A 4 -17.12 -15.89 17.04
N GLY A 5 -16.16 -15.84 16.11
CA GLY A 5 -15.21 -14.74 15.93
C GLY A 5 -15.76 -13.58 15.10
N ALA A 6 -15.04 -12.45 15.10
CA ALA A 6 -15.36 -11.27 14.32
C ALA A 6 -14.90 -11.46 12.86
N VAL A 7 -15.84 -11.77 11.98
CA VAL A 7 -15.61 -12.01 10.55
C VAL A 7 -16.62 -11.22 9.74
N GLU A 8 -16.14 -10.51 8.73
CA GLU A 8 -16.95 -9.81 7.74
C GLU A 8 -16.67 -10.38 6.35
N GLN A 9 -17.72 -10.55 5.54
CA GLN A 9 -17.59 -11.10 4.19
C GLN A 9 -18.33 -10.24 3.18
N VAL A 10 -17.72 -10.01 2.03
CA VAL A 10 -18.35 -9.45 0.83
C VAL A 10 -18.26 -10.46 -0.31
N THR A 11 -19.29 -10.48 -1.16
CA THR A 11 -19.38 -11.37 -2.33
C THR A 11 -18.88 -10.68 -3.59
N SER A 12 -18.85 -11.41 -4.71
CA SER A 12 -18.47 -10.89 -6.02
C SER A 12 -19.29 -9.67 -6.46
N GLU A 13 -20.50 -9.49 -5.94
CA GLU A 13 -21.39 -8.37 -6.29
C GLU A 13 -20.75 -6.98 -6.04
N VAL A 14 -19.83 -6.88 -5.08
CA VAL A 14 -19.08 -5.65 -4.80
C VAL A 14 -18.15 -5.28 -5.96
N PHE A 15 -17.71 -6.25 -6.74
CA PHE A 15 -16.80 -6.08 -7.88
C PHE A 15 -17.52 -5.94 -9.22
N ASP A 16 -18.74 -6.49 -9.30
CA ASP A 16 -19.53 -6.53 -10.54
C ASP A 16 -19.91 -5.11 -10.96
N ASN A 17 -19.84 -4.85 -12.27
CA ASN A 17 -20.20 -3.56 -12.90
C ASN A 17 -19.45 -2.32 -12.37
N ARG A 18 -18.31 -2.51 -11.72
CA ARG A 18 -17.42 -1.43 -11.28
C ARG A 18 -16.16 -1.40 -12.15
N SER A 19 -15.84 -0.23 -12.63
CA SER A 19 -14.59 0.00 -13.37
C SER A 19 -13.45 0.20 -12.38
N ILE A 20 -12.75 -0.88 -12.05
CA ILE A 20 -11.64 -0.89 -11.09
C ILE A 20 -10.38 -1.45 -11.74
N SER A 21 -9.25 -0.82 -11.50
CA SER A 21 -7.96 -1.31 -11.98
C SER A 21 -7.53 -2.57 -11.23
N ASN A 22 -7.78 -2.62 -9.93
CA ASN A 22 -7.42 -3.73 -9.06
C ASN A 22 -8.46 -3.95 -7.94
N VAL A 23 -8.35 -5.08 -7.27
CA VAL A 23 -9.25 -5.53 -6.18
C VAL A 23 -9.25 -4.56 -5.00
N THR A 24 -8.12 -3.95 -4.69
CA THR A 24 -7.93 -3.04 -3.56
C THR A 24 -8.89 -1.85 -3.61
N GLN A 25 -9.06 -1.26 -4.82
CA GLN A 25 -9.97 -0.12 -5.01
C GLN A 25 -11.43 -0.46 -4.72
N ALA A 26 -11.86 -1.69 -5.02
CA ALA A 26 -13.23 -2.12 -4.77
C ALA A 26 -13.50 -2.39 -3.28
N LEU A 27 -12.48 -2.81 -2.53
CA LEU A 27 -12.62 -3.12 -1.10
C LEU A 27 -12.64 -1.88 -0.21
N GLN A 28 -12.15 -0.75 -0.70
CA GLN A 28 -12.09 0.48 0.08
C GLN A 28 -13.49 0.94 0.49
N GLY A 29 -13.71 1.14 1.79
CA GLY A 29 -14.99 1.57 2.36
C GLY A 29 -16.11 0.52 2.40
N THR A 30 -15.84 -0.73 2.01
CA THR A 30 -16.88 -1.78 1.97
C THR A 30 -16.98 -2.61 3.26
N ILE A 31 -15.92 -2.66 4.06
CA ILE A 31 -15.84 -3.45 5.29
C ILE A 31 -15.44 -2.53 6.45
N PRO A 32 -16.21 -2.49 7.56
CA PRO A 32 -15.90 -1.63 8.70
C PRO A 32 -14.55 -2.02 9.32
N ASN A 33 -13.74 -1.00 9.68
CA ASN A 33 -12.38 -1.13 10.18
C ASN A 33 -11.39 -1.89 9.26
N LEU A 34 -11.69 -2.02 7.98
CA LEU A 34 -10.70 -2.30 6.95
C LEU A 34 -10.29 -0.97 6.30
N ASN A 35 -9.20 -0.41 6.78
CA ASN A 35 -8.66 0.83 6.26
C ASN A 35 -7.60 0.51 5.21
N ILE A 36 -7.83 0.97 3.99
CA ILE A 36 -6.92 0.75 2.87
C ILE A 36 -6.33 2.11 2.50
N SER A 37 -5.02 2.25 2.60
CA SER A 37 -4.31 3.46 2.18
C SER A 37 -3.42 3.19 0.99
N MET A 38 -3.44 4.13 0.04
CA MET A 38 -2.57 4.16 -1.11
C MET A 38 -1.85 5.51 -1.14
N THR A 39 -0.56 5.50 -1.43
CA THR A 39 0.26 6.72 -1.46
C THR A 39 -0.11 7.65 -2.61
N ASP A 40 -0.59 7.08 -3.71
CA ASP A 40 -1.05 7.80 -4.90
C ASP A 40 -2.07 6.94 -5.68
N GLY A 41 -2.61 7.47 -6.77
CA GLY A 41 -3.59 6.79 -7.63
C GLY A 41 -3.01 5.93 -8.74
N LYS A 42 -1.71 5.65 -8.77
CA LYS A 42 -1.08 4.84 -9.81
C LYS A 42 -1.52 3.37 -9.74
N PRO A 43 -1.76 2.72 -10.88
CA PRO A 43 -2.35 1.38 -10.90
C PRO A 43 -1.42 0.27 -10.34
N ASN A 44 -0.11 0.49 -10.34
CA ASN A 44 0.90 -0.45 -9.83
C ASN A 44 1.21 -0.27 -8.33
N ARG A 45 0.49 0.59 -7.62
CA ARG A 45 0.75 0.81 -6.18
C ARG A 45 0.21 -0.33 -5.35
N THR A 46 1.08 -0.84 -4.49
CA THR A 46 0.68 -1.75 -3.41
C THR A 46 0.05 -0.92 -2.29
N ALA A 47 -1.14 -1.32 -1.87
CA ALA A 47 -1.85 -0.66 -0.79
C ALA A 47 -1.47 -1.26 0.57
N GLU A 48 -1.58 -0.46 1.62
CA GLU A 48 -1.50 -0.92 2.99
C GLU A 48 -2.91 -1.25 3.51
N TYR A 49 -3.07 -2.44 4.05
CA TYR A 49 -4.32 -2.94 4.61
C TYR A 49 -4.24 -2.93 6.13
N ASN A 50 -4.96 -2.04 6.75
CA ASN A 50 -5.01 -1.91 8.21
C ASN A 50 -6.36 -2.39 8.73
N ILE A 51 -6.34 -3.38 9.64
CA ILE A 51 -7.55 -3.90 10.28
C ILE A 51 -7.54 -3.50 11.75
N ARG A 52 -8.59 -2.75 12.17
CA ARG A 52 -8.79 -2.33 13.55
C ARG A 52 -7.68 -1.45 14.11
N GLY A 53 -7.09 -0.59 13.28
CA GLY A 53 -6.12 0.42 13.68
C GLY A 53 -4.69 -0.11 13.88
N THR A 54 -3.85 0.70 14.52
CA THR A 54 -2.43 0.41 14.72
C THR A 54 -2.25 -0.82 15.58
N THR A 55 -1.49 -1.80 15.07
CA THR A 55 -1.13 -3.03 15.80
C THR A 55 0.31 -2.99 16.30
N SER A 56 1.23 -2.38 15.55
CA SER A 56 2.62 -2.20 15.95
C SER A 56 3.13 -0.83 15.49
N ILE A 57 3.97 -0.18 16.28
CA ILE A 57 4.59 1.10 15.95
C ILE A 57 5.98 0.96 15.31
N GLY A 58 6.64 -0.17 15.53
CA GLY A 58 8.01 -0.39 15.06
C GLY A 58 8.10 -1.17 13.76
N GLN A 59 7.05 -1.92 13.45
CA GLN A 59 6.90 -2.70 12.24
C GLN A 59 5.68 -2.18 11.48
N LYS A 60 5.88 -1.60 10.31
CA LYS A 60 4.77 -1.30 9.42
C LYS A 60 4.10 -2.63 9.05
N GLY A 61 2.98 -2.94 9.71
CA GLY A 61 2.26 -4.20 9.55
C GLY A 61 1.01 -3.99 8.71
N SER A 62 0.97 -4.61 7.54
CA SER A 62 -0.25 -4.79 6.76
C SER A 62 -0.92 -6.12 7.11
N ALA A 63 -2.24 -6.21 6.97
CA ALA A 63 -2.95 -7.48 7.10
C ALA A 63 -2.39 -8.53 6.15
N LEU A 64 -2.41 -9.80 6.57
CA LEU A 64 -2.04 -10.93 5.70
C LEU A 64 -3.10 -11.10 4.63
N ILE A 65 -2.71 -11.06 3.37
CA ILE A 65 -3.62 -11.26 2.24
C ILE A 65 -3.37 -12.64 1.66
N LEU A 66 -4.41 -13.47 1.68
CA LEU A 66 -4.38 -14.83 1.14
C LEU A 66 -5.33 -14.94 -0.04
N ILE A 67 -4.81 -15.39 -1.17
CA ILE A 67 -5.58 -15.69 -2.39
C ILE A 67 -5.64 -17.21 -2.53
N ASP A 68 -6.83 -17.79 -2.37
CA ASP A 68 -7.07 -19.24 -2.32
C ASP A 68 -6.18 -19.95 -1.28
N GLY A 69 -5.96 -19.30 -0.11
CA GLY A 69 -5.20 -19.86 1.00
C GLY A 69 -3.68 -19.61 0.98
N VAL A 70 -3.16 -18.97 -0.05
CA VAL A 70 -1.74 -18.67 -0.23
C VAL A 70 -1.51 -17.16 -0.30
N GLU A 71 -0.43 -16.65 0.29
CA GLU A 71 -0.08 -15.23 0.22
C GLU A 71 0.01 -14.74 -1.23
N GLY A 72 -0.59 -13.58 -1.51
CA GLY A 72 -0.61 -13.01 -2.84
C GLY A 72 -0.85 -11.51 -2.85
N ASP A 73 -0.51 -10.88 -3.97
CA ASP A 73 -0.73 -9.46 -4.21
C ASP A 73 -2.09 -9.24 -4.89
N PRO A 74 -3.08 -8.62 -4.23
CA PRO A 74 -4.39 -8.37 -4.81
C PRO A 74 -4.35 -7.36 -5.96
N SER A 75 -3.30 -6.54 -6.09
CA SER A 75 -3.16 -5.61 -7.21
C SER A 75 -2.94 -6.33 -8.55
N MET A 76 -2.35 -7.53 -8.50
CA MET A 76 -2.08 -8.38 -9.66
C MET A 76 -3.21 -9.39 -9.96
N LEU A 77 -4.27 -9.41 -9.14
CA LEU A 77 -5.40 -10.33 -9.28
C LEU A 77 -6.45 -9.77 -10.24
N ASN A 78 -7.04 -10.66 -11.05
CA ASN A 78 -8.21 -10.34 -11.86
C ASN A 78 -9.47 -10.18 -10.96
N PRO A 79 -10.08 -8.99 -10.84
CA PRO A 79 -11.28 -8.80 -10.03
C PRO A 79 -12.46 -9.68 -10.43
N ASN A 80 -12.56 -10.04 -11.72
CA ASN A 80 -13.63 -10.89 -12.25
C ASN A 80 -13.51 -12.36 -11.77
N ASP A 81 -12.35 -12.77 -11.27
CA ASP A 81 -12.16 -14.11 -10.72
C ASP A 81 -12.64 -14.24 -9.27
N ILE A 82 -12.94 -13.16 -8.58
CA ILE A 82 -13.26 -13.19 -7.16
C ILE A 82 -14.68 -13.74 -6.96
N ALA A 83 -14.80 -14.69 -6.04
CA ALA A 83 -16.07 -15.20 -5.53
C ALA A 83 -16.48 -14.48 -4.24
N SER A 84 -15.52 -14.30 -3.32
CA SER A 84 -15.77 -13.60 -2.06
C SER A 84 -14.47 -13.10 -1.43
N VAL A 85 -14.60 -12.09 -0.56
CA VAL A 85 -13.52 -11.62 0.30
C VAL A 85 -14.02 -11.66 1.74
N SER A 86 -13.28 -12.36 2.60
CA SER A 86 -13.58 -12.45 4.04
C SER A 86 -12.45 -11.80 4.83
N VAL A 87 -12.80 -10.95 5.80
CA VAL A 87 -11.83 -10.26 6.66
C VAL A 87 -11.98 -10.80 8.08
N LEU A 88 -10.90 -11.40 8.58
CA LEU A 88 -10.78 -11.95 9.93
C LEU A 88 -10.14 -10.89 10.82
N LYS A 89 -10.90 -10.40 11.82
CA LYS A 89 -10.55 -9.18 12.54
C LYS A 89 -10.06 -9.43 13.97
N ASP A 90 -10.29 -10.64 14.52
CA ASP A 90 -9.89 -11.02 15.88
C ASP A 90 -8.98 -12.25 15.91
N ALA A 91 -8.36 -12.48 17.06
CA ALA A 91 -7.42 -13.59 17.23
C ALA A 91 -8.08 -14.97 17.11
N ALA A 92 -9.36 -15.11 17.43
CA ALA A 92 -10.06 -16.41 17.33
C ALA A 92 -10.31 -16.78 15.87
N SER A 93 -10.81 -15.85 15.05
CA SER A 93 -11.02 -16.10 13.63
C SER A 93 -9.72 -16.32 12.86
N ALA A 94 -8.65 -15.59 13.21
CA ALA A 94 -7.36 -15.63 12.52
C ALA A 94 -6.40 -16.73 13.06
N ALA A 95 -6.75 -17.47 14.11
CA ALA A 95 -5.86 -18.38 14.83
C ALA A 95 -5.15 -19.43 13.97
N ILE A 96 -5.81 -19.99 12.95
CA ILE A 96 -5.20 -21.01 12.07
C ILE A 96 -4.12 -20.45 11.13
N TYR A 97 -4.07 -19.10 10.94
CA TYR A 97 -3.07 -18.43 10.11
C TYR A 97 -1.82 -17.99 10.91
N GLY A 98 -1.87 -18.18 12.22
CA GLY A 98 -0.75 -18.07 13.15
C GLY A 98 -0.10 -16.69 13.21
N ALA A 99 1.21 -16.71 13.35
CA ALA A 99 2.05 -15.53 13.51
C ALA A 99 1.95 -14.49 12.37
N ARG A 100 1.46 -14.88 11.23
CA ARG A 100 1.24 -13.96 10.09
C ARG A 100 -0.10 -13.22 10.16
N GLY A 101 -1.04 -13.74 10.96
CA GLY A 101 -2.38 -13.16 11.14
C GLY A 101 -2.50 -12.07 12.21
N ALA A 102 -1.40 -11.65 12.86
CA ALA A 102 -1.43 -10.69 13.97
C ALA A 102 -2.03 -9.32 13.62
N PHE A 103 -1.89 -8.89 12.37
CA PHE A 103 -2.47 -7.65 11.84
C PHE A 103 -3.86 -7.84 11.22
N GLY A 104 -4.47 -9.05 11.39
CA GLY A 104 -5.68 -9.48 10.72
C GLY A 104 -5.40 -10.19 9.40
N VAL A 105 -6.43 -10.82 8.84
CA VAL A 105 -6.31 -11.62 7.61
C VAL A 105 -7.40 -11.25 6.61
N VAL A 106 -7.03 -11.03 5.36
CA VAL A 106 -7.93 -10.85 4.22
C VAL A 106 -7.86 -12.10 3.37
N LEU A 107 -8.97 -12.85 3.35
CA LEU A 107 -9.10 -14.08 2.56
C LEU A 107 -9.84 -13.78 1.27
N ILE A 108 -9.17 -13.88 0.16
CA ILE A 108 -9.75 -13.74 -1.18
C ILE A 108 -9.94 -15.14 -1.74
N SER A 109 -11.19 -15.53 -1.95
CA SER A 109 -11.55 -16.79 -2.61
C SER A 109 -11.92 -16.52 -4.04
N THR A 110 -11.29 -17.25 -4.98
CA THR A 110 -11.61 -17.10 -6.40
C THR A 110 -12.69 -18.08 -6.84
N LYS A 111 -13.37 -17.77 -7.94
CA LYS A 111 -14.47 -18.58 -8.49
C LYS A 111 -14.03 -20.01 -8.73
N ASN A 112 -14.93 -20.93 -8.42
CA ASN A 112 -14.75 -22.36 -8.68
C ASN A 112 -15.50 -22.77 -9.95
N PRO A 113 -15.14 -23.91 -10.57
CA PRO A 113 -15.87 -24.46 -11.70
C PRO A 113 -17.37 -24.62 -11.41
N SER A 114 -18.20 -24.26 -12.39
CA SER A 114 -19.65 -24.49 -12.31
C SER A 114 -19.95 -25.99 -12.34
N LYS A 115 -20.92 -26.46 -11.52
CA LYS A 115 -21.23 -27.89 -11.45
C LYS A 115 -22.15 -28.39 -12.57
N ASP A 116 -22.94 -27.53 -13.23
CA ASP A 116 -24.09 -28.00 -14.02
C ASP A 116 -24.14 -27.54 -15.47
N LYS A 117 -23.31 -26.60 -15.90
CA LYS A 117 -23.35 -26.07 -17.29
C LYS A 117 -21.99 -25.57 -17.75
N THR A 118 -21.66 -25.83 -18.99
CA THR A 118 -20.58 -25.12 -19.67
C THR A 118 -21.07 -23.71 -20.01
N SER A 119 -20.33 -22.70 -19.57
CA SER A 119 -20.59 -21.29 -19.83
C SER A 119 -19.37 -20.59 -20.36
N VAL A 120 -19.58 -19.70 -21.31
CA VAL A 120 -18.56 -18.75 -21.79
C VAL A 120 -19.07 -17.37 -21.49
N THR A 121 -18.26 -16.58 -20.80
CA THR A 121 -18.63 -15.20 -20.44
C THR A 121 -17.52 -14.28 -20.91
N TYR A 122 -17.92 -13.21 -21.58
CA TYR A 122 -17.05 -12.08 -21.92
C TYR A 122 -17.58 -10.82 -21.27
N SER A 123 -16.69 -10.04 -20.67
CA SER A 123 -16.98 -8.68 -20.20
C SER A 123 -15.93 -7.71 -20.72
N GLY A 124 -16.38 -6.54 -21.17
CA GLY A 124 -15.52 -5.45 -21.63
C GLY A 124 -15.93 -4.14 -20.97
N ASN A 125 -14.96 -3.42 -20.38
CA ASN A 125 -15.19 -2.11 -19.78
C ASN A 125 -14.27 -1.07 -20.43
N PHE A 126 -14.85 0.08 -20.75
CA PHE A 126 -14.15 1.25 -21.25
C PHE A 126 -14.37 2.38 -20.27
N THR A 127 -13.30 2.93 -19.74
CA THR A 127 -13.37 3.89 -18.65
C THR A 127 -12.63 5.16 -19.01
N MET A 128 -13.29 6.30 -18.83
CA MET A 128 -12.66 7.61 -18.83
C MET A 128 -12.32 7.98 -17.38
N LYS A 129 -11.08 8.40 -17.13
CA LYS A 129 -10.59 8.85 -15.82
C LYS A 129 -10.15 10.29 -15.91
N SER A 130 -10.37 11.06 -14.87
CA SER A 130 -9.90 12.44 -14.73
C SER A 130 -9.29 12.67 -13.35
N PRO A 131 -8.39 13.66 -13.19
CA PRO A 131 -7.87 14.02 -11.89
C PRO A 131 -9.01 14.42 -10.95
N THR A 132 -8.97 13.94 -9.72
CA THR A 132 -9.97 14.33 -8.71
C THR A 132 -9.77 15.77 -8.25
N LYS A 133 -8.51 16.24 -8.25
CA LYS A 133 -8.14 17.61 -7.90
C LYS A 133 -6.84 17.97 -8.59
N VAL A 134 -6.81 19.15 -9.19
CA VAL A 134 -5.59 19.83 -9.66
C VAL A 134 -5.50 21.12 -8.87
N PRO A 135 -4.31 21.55 -8.39
CA PRO A 135 -4.18 22.81 -7.68
C PRO A 135 -4.72 23.99 -8.49
N ASP A 136 -5.48 24.84 -7.83
CA ASP A 136 -5.91 26.11 -8.39
C ASP A 136 -4.87 27.17 -8.01
N VAL A 137 -4.25 27.76 -9.01
CA VAL A 137 -3.11 28.65 -8.85
C VAL A 137 -3.31 29.93 -9.62
N VAL A 138 -2.64 31.01 -9.17
CA VAL A 138 -2.59 32.27 -9.92
C VAL A 138 -1.86 32.00 -11.24
N THR A 139 -2.50 32.33 -12.36
CA THR A 139 -1.94 32.17 -13.72
C THR A 139 -1.72 33.48 -14.44
N ASP A 140 -2.18 34.61 -13.88
CA ASP A 140 -1.89 35.93 -14.42
C ASP A 140 -0.49 36.39 -14.01
N GLY A 141 0.39 36.66 -14.98
CA GLY A 141 1.78 36.97 -14.76
C GLY A 141 2.00 38.29 -13.98
N TYR A 142 1.19 39.31 -14.24
CA TYR A 142 1.28 40.57 -13.50
C TYR A 142 0.90 40.40 -12.02
N THR A 143 -0.23 39.75 -11.76
CA THR A 143 -0.69 39.47 -10.40
C THR A 143 0.36 38.65 -9.63
N TYR A 144 0.90 37.60 -10.25
CA TYR A 144 1.98 36.79 -9.66
C TYR A 144 3.20 37.64 -9.33
N ALA A 145 3.73 38.40 -10.32
CA ALA A 145 4.93 39.19 -10.12
C ALA A 145 4.76 40.25 -9.03
N LYS A 146 3.59 40.89 -8.96
CA LYS A 146 3.24 41.86 -7.92
C LYS A 146 3.28 41.25 -6.53
N TYR A 147 2.58 40.17 -6.31
CA TYR A 147 2.56 39.51 -4.99
C TYR A 147 3.92 38.92 -4.62
N PHE A 148 4.62 38.31 -5.58
CA PHE A 148 5.96 37.78 -5.35
C PHE A 148 6.95 38.91 -4.96
N ASN A 149 6.91 40.03 -5.68
CA ASN A 149 7.74 41.18 -5.38
C ASN A 149 7.44 41.78 -4.01
N GLU A 150 6.17 41.90 -3.64
CA GLU A 150 5.75 42.40 -2.32
C GLU A 150 6.23 41.46 -1.19
N ALA A 151 5.98 40.17 -1.31
CA ALA A 151 6.41 39.18 -0.31
C ALA A 151 7.93 39.15 -0.15
N TRP A 152 8.68 39.18 -1.25
CA TRP A 152 10.14 39.22 -1.23
C TRP A 152 10.67 40.50 -0.59
N SER A 153 10.14 41.65 -1.01
CA SER A 153 10.57 42.95 -0.51
C SER A 153 10.29 43.09 0.98
N ALA A 154 9.14 42.65 1.44
CA ALA A 154 8.80 42.64 2.87
C ALA A 154 9.77 41.77 3.68
N TYR A 155 10.13 40.59 3.19
CA TYR A 155 11.10 39.70 3.87
C TYR A 155 12.49 40.34 4.01
N TYR A 156 12.93 41.13 3.04
CA TYR A 156 14.23 41.85 3.04
C TYR A 156 14.14 43.30 3.49
N ASP A 157 13.06 43.66 4.21
CA ASP A 157 12.85 45.01 4.68
C ASP A 157 12.98 46.08 3.56
N TYR A 158 12.43 45.74 2.39
CA TYR A 158 12.44 46.58 1.17
C TYR A 158 13.83 47.00 0.70
N SER A 159 14.91 46.37 1.19
CA SER A 159 16.29 46.65 0.81
C SER A 159 16.71 45.94 -0.48
N GLN A 160 15.97 44.96 -0.95
CA GLN A 160 16.27 44.15 -2.13
C GLN A 160 15.01 43.92 -2.95
N THR A 161 15.18 43.83 -4.28
CA THR A 161 14.16 43.37 -5.20
C THR A 161 14.48 41.94 -5.67
N PRO A 162 13.48 41.08 -5.92
CA PRO A 162 13.74 39.76 -6.45
C PRO A 162 14.33 39.80 -7.84
N GLN A 163 15.10 38.78 -8.17
CA GLN A 163 15.48 38.52 -9.54
C GLN A 163 14.34 37.85 -10.27
N ASN A 164 14.30 37.96 -11.59
CA ASN A 164 13.38 37.18 -12.40
C ASN A 164 13.72 35.68 -12.30
N ILE A 165 12.82 34.83 -12.83
CA ILE A 165 12.94 33.38 -12.81
C ILE A 165 14.25 32.81 -13.30
N ASN A 166 14.94 33.52 -14.21
CA ASN A 166 16.22 33.08 -14.77
C ASN A 166 17.42 33.65 -14.01
N LYS A 167 17.19 34.39 -12.91
CA LYS A 167 18.24 35.09 -12.13
C LYS A 167 19.06 36.10 -12.96
N THR A 168 18.56 36.48 -14.11
CA THR A 168 19.24 37.37 -15.07
C THR A 168 18.69 38.80 -15.04
N LEU A 169 17.40 38.93 -14.74
CA LEU A 169 16.71 40.22 -14.69
C LEU A 169 16.02 40.40 -13.35
N LYS A 170 16.19 41.53 -12.69
CA LYS A 170 15.48 41.88 -11.45
C LYS A 170 14.03 42.27 -11.76
N PHE A 171 13.14 42.10 -10.80
CA PHE A 171 11.80 42.69 -10.86
C PHE A 171 11.90 44.20 -10.63
N SER A 172 12.38 44.92 -11.66
CA SER A 172 12.45 46.36 -11.61
C SER A 172 11.08 46.99 -11.75
N GLN A 173 10.97 48.25 -11.40
CA GLN A 173 9.71 48.99 -11.54
C GLN A 173 9.25 48.99 -13.01
N GLU A 174 10.17 49.21 -13.95
CA GLU A 174 9.88 49.22 -15.39
C GLU A 174 9.36 47.83 -15.88
N TYR A 175 9.91 46.76 -15.33
CA TYR A 175 9.43 45.40 -15.68
C TYR A 175 8.01 45.15 -15.16
N LEU A 176 7.70 45.58 -13.93
CA LEU A 176 6.37 45.47 -13.37
C LEU A 176 5.34 46.34 -14.11
N GLU A 177 5.70 47.56 -14.49
CA GLU A 177 4.87 48.47 -15.30
C GLU A 177 4.62 47.87 -16.70
N GLU A 178 5.61 47.23 -17.30
CA GLU A 178 5.45 46.56 -18.60
C GLU A 178 4.54 45.32 -18.48
N LEU A 179 4.63 44.54 -17.39
CA LEU A 179 3.71 43.46 -17.13
C LEU A 179 2.26 43.97 -16.92
N GLU A 180 2.10 45.07 -16.18
CA GLU A 180 0.80 45.71 -16.00
C GLU A 180 0.22 46.17 -17.34
N ARG A 181 1.03 46.84 -18.15
CA ARG A 181 0.64 47.30 -19.49
C ARG A 181 0.20 46.14 -20.39
N ARG A 182 0.85 44.98 -20.30
CA ARG A 182 0.53 43.79 -21.08
C ARG A 182 -0.68 43.01 -20.54
N SER A 183 -1.03 43.22 -19.27
CA SER A 183 -2.15 42.53 -18.65
C SER A 183 -3.45 42.82 -19.41
N GLY A 184 -4.13 41.73 -19.79
CA GLY A 184 -5.39 41.83 -20.56
C GLY A 184 -5.23 42.11 -22.06
N ILE A 185 -4.01 42.27 -22.59
CA ILE A 185 -3.74 42.43 -24.04
C ILE A 185 -3.27 41.10 -24.63
N SER A 186 -4.07 40.53 -25.53
CA SER A 186 -3.70 39.31 -26.24
C SER A 186 -2.83 39.60 -27.48
N GLY A 187 -1.95 38.64 -27.83
CA GLY A 187 -1.17 38.67 -29.07
C GLY A 187 0.15 39.42 -29.00
N LEU A 188 0.56 39.89 -27.82
CA LEU A 188 1.92 40.40 -27.60
C LEU A 188 2.88 39.23 -27.46
N PRO A 189 4.19 39.41 -27.89
CA PRO A 189 5.20 38.38 -27.66
C PRO A 189 5.38 38.10 -26.16
N GLU A 190 5.34 36.85 -25.79
CA GLU A 190 5.57 36.41 -24.37
C GLU A 190 7.06 36.35 -24.02
N VAL A 191 7.95 36.38 -25.01
CA VAL A 191 9.42 36.35 -24.85
C VAL A 191 10.05 37.41 -25.71
N GLU A 192 10.95 38.18 -25.13
CA GLU A 192 11.76 39.18 -25.81
C GLU A 192 13.25 39.04 -25.44
N ILE A 193 14.13 39.61 -26.20
CA ILE A 193 15.57 39.68 -25.87
C ILE A 193 15.80 41.00 -25.14
N GLY A 194 16.23 40.90 -23.89
CA GLY A 194 16.58 42.08 -23.08
C GLY A 194 17.90 42.74 -23.47
N PRO A 195 18.18 43.90 -22.87
CA PRO A 195 19.39 44.67 -23.19
C PRO A 195 20.73 43.96 -22.94
N ASN A 196 20.72 42.97 -22.03
CA ASN A 196 21.87 42.12 -21.69
C ASN A 196 22.01 40.89 -22.61
N GLY A 197 21.10 40.72 -23.58
CA GLY A 197 21.07 39.58 -24.49
C GLY A 197 20.41 38.32 -23.95
N ASP A 198 19.85 38.37 -22.74
CA ASP A 198 19.08 37.25 -22.15
C ASP A 198 17.61 37.33 -22.59
N TYR A 199 16.90 36.20 -22.52
CA TYR A 199 15.45 36.18 -22.68
C TYR A 199 14.75 36.84 -21.49
N VAL A 200 13.72 37.63 -21.78
CA VAL A 200 12.81 38.26 -20.81
C VAL A 200 11.41 37.72 -21.06
N TYR A 201 10.74 37.33 -20.00
CA TYR A 201 9.46 36.61 -20.08
C TYR A 201 8.28 37.42 -19.56
N TYR A 202 7.18 37.37 -20.29
CA TYR A 202 5.93 38.06 -20.00
C TYR A 202 4.71 37.10 -20.14
N GLY A 203 4.93 35.79 -19.89
CA GLY A 203 3.90 34.75 -20.07
C GLY A 203 2.91 34.63 -18.90
N ASN A 204 1.99 33.71 -19.09
CA ASN A 204 0.87 33.40 -18.16
C ASN A 204 0.67 31.88 -18.08
N THR A 205 1.74 31.13 -17.83
CA THR A 205 1.78 29.68 -17.95
C THR A 205 1.16 28.99 -16.74
N ASP A 206 0.20 28.12 -16.97
CA ASP A 206 -0.34 27.21 -15.97
C ASP A 206 0.41 25.86 -16.07
N TRP A 207 1.44 25.70 -15.25
CA TRP A 207 2.31 24.52 -15.29
C TRP A 207 1.56 23.23 -14.95
N TYR A 208 0.49 23.26 -14.15
CA TYR A 208 -0.31 22.09 -13.89
C TYR A 208 -1.15 21.66 -15.11
N LYS A 209 -1.66 22.62 -15.89
CA LYS A 209 -2.32 22.34 -17.19
C LYS A 209 -1.33 21.89 -18.24
N GLU A 210 -0.08 22.36 -18.19
CA GLU A 210 0.97 21.84 -19.08
C GLU A 210 1.40 20.43 -18.71
N LEU A 211 1.39 20.07 -17.42
CA LEU A 211 1.74 18.73 -16.95
C LEU A 211 0.65 17.71 -17.22
N TYR A 212 -0.63 18.03 -16.96
CA TYR A 212 -1.71 17.04 -16.93
C TYR A 212 -2.69 17.16 -18.10
N LYS A 213 -3.13 15.99 -18.56
CA LYS A 213 -4.34 15.85 -19.40
C LYS A 213 -5.60 16.06 -18.55
N LYS A 214 -6.67 16.54 -19.18
CA LYS A 214 -7.98 16.64 -18.53
C LYS A 214 -8.59 15.27 -18.23
N SER A 215 -8.32 14.29 -19.09
CA SER A 215 -8.81 12.92 -18.94
C SER A 215 -7.87 11.93 -19.64
N THR A 216 -7.98 10.68 -19.22
CA THR A 216 -7.30 9.53 -19.82
C THR A 216 -8.27 8.36 -19.90
N PHE A 217 -7.87 7.27 -20.58
CA PHE A 217 -8.70 6.12 -20.82
C PHE A 217 -8.08 4.84 -20.25
N ALA A 218 -8.95 3.91 -19.87
CA ALA A 218 -8.58 2.55 -19.54
C ALA A 218 -9.52 1.56 -20.21
N THR A 219 -8.99 0.40 -20.57
CA THR A 219 -9.76 -0.72 -21.15
C THR A 219 -9.55 -1.97 -20.33
N ASP A 220 -10.60 -2.75 -20.13
CA ASP A 220 -10.59 -4.01 -19.39
C ASP A 220 -11.38 -5.06 -20.18
N HIS A 221 -10.72 -6.12 -20.60
CA HIS A 221 -11.31 -7.21 -21.36
C HIS A 221 -11.10 -8.51 -20.61
N ASN A 222 -12.16 -9.19 -20.27
CA ASN A 222 -12.11 -10.46 -19.55
C ASN A 222 -12.95 -11.52 -20.28
N ILE A 223 -12.36 -12.70 -20.44
CA ILE A 223 -13.05 -13.88 -20.95
C ILE A 223 -12.92 -15.02 -19.95
N SER A 224 -14.00 -15.72 -19.67
CA SER A 224 -13.98 -16.92 -18.83
C SER A 224 -14.77 -18.06 -19.43
N VAL A 225 -14.26 -19.27 -19.25
CA VAL A 225 -14.91 -20.52 -19.64
C VAL A 225 -14.99 -21.44 -18.42
N SER A 226 -16.16 -21.90 -18.09
CA SER A 226 -16.40 -22.79 -16.94
C SER A 226 -17.28 -23.95 -17.36
N GLY A 227 -17.00 -25.14 -16.84
CA GLY A 227 -17.82 -26.30 -17.13
C GLY A 227 -17.49 -27.49 -16.24
N SER A 228 -18.39 -28.48 -16.29
CA SER A 228 -18.19 -29.78 -15.66
C SER A 228 -18.75 -30.89 -16.51
N SER A 229 -18.12 -32.06 -16.44
CA SER A 229 -18.57 -33.28 -17.10
C SER A 229 -18.24 -34.48 -16.22
N GLY A 230 -19.24 -35.11 -15.66
CA GLY A 230 -19.08 -36.28 -14.78
C GLY A 230 -18.19 -35.99 -13.58
N LYS A 231 -16.99 -36.57 -13.59
CA LYS A 231 -16.01 -36.47 -12.48
C LYS A 231 -15.02 -35.30 -12.63
N THR A 232 -15.11 -34.51 -13.69
CA THR A 232 -14.19 -33.41 -13.98
C THR A 232 -14.92 -32.08 -13.99
N SER A 233 -14.26 -31.03 -13.50
CA SER A 233 -14.73 -29.66 -13.64
C SER A 233 -13.55 -28.71 -13.90
N PHE A 234 -13.79 -27.64 -14.62
CA PHE A 234 -12.76 -26.67 -14.97
C PHE A 234 -13.30 -25.23 -14.98
N TYR A 235 -12.42 -24.29 -14.72
CA TYR A 235 -12.62 -22.86 -14.85
C TYR A 235 -11.34 -22.23 -15.43
N VAL A 236 -11.44 -21.58 -16.59
CA VAL A 236 -10.34 -20.90 -17.24
C VAL A 236 -10.73 -19.46 -17.50
N THR A 237 -9.85 -18.53 -17.19
CA THR A 237 -10.08 -17.10 -17.44
C THR A 237 -8.83 -16.45 -17.98
N GLY A 238 -9.03 -15.40 -18.79
CA GLY A 238 -8.01 -14.51 -19.28
C GLY A 238 -8.49 -13.06 -19.20
N ARG A 239 -7.62 -12.16 -18.72
CA ARG A 239 -7.90 -10.72 -18.65
C ARG A 239 -6.77 -9.93 -19.25
N TYR A 240 -7.12 -8.89 -19.99
CA TYR A 240 -6.23 -7.81 -20.38
C TYR A 240 -6.77 -6.50 -19.82
N TYR A 241 -5.93 -5.77 -19.11
CA TYR A 241 -6.21 -4.43 -18.62
C TYR A 241 -5.12 -3.48 -19.11
N GLY A 242 -5.52 -2.37 -19.75
CA GLY A 242 -4.64 -1.31 -20.20
C GLY A 242 -5.11 0.04 -19.68
N GLN A 243 -4.19 0.87 -19.22
CA GLN A 243 -4.47 2.22 -18.71
C GLN A 243 -3.34 3.16 -19.06
N ASP A 244 -3.67 4.25 -19.74
CA ASP A 244 -2.77 5.38 -19.91
C ASP A 244 -2.82 6.30 -18.69
N GLY A 245 -1.72 6.99 -18.38
CA GLY A 245 -1.66 7.95 -17.30
C GLY A 245 -2.17 9.35 -17.68
N LEU A 246 -2.06 10.24 -16.71
CA LEU A 246 -2.55 11.61 -16.81
C LEU A 246 -1.49 12.62 -17.29
N PHE A 247 -0.21 12.24 -17.39
CA PHE A 247 0.80 13.15 -17.91
C PHE A 247 0.57 13.44 -19.40
N ARG A 248 0.73 14.70 -19.78
CA ARG A 248 0.52 15.14 -21.15
C ARG A 248 1.58 14.62 -22.10
N TYR A 249 2.83 14.61 -21.64
CA TYR A 249 4.00 14.17 -22.39
C TYR A 249 4.57 12.93 -21.74
N ASN A 250 5.17 12.01 -22.50
CA ASN A 250 5.75 10.76 -22.02
C ASN A 250 4.89 10.14 -20.91
N THR A 251 3.61 9.89 -21.25
CA THR A 251 2.60 9.46 -20.27
C THR A 251 2.98 8.11 -19.67
N ASP A 252 2.70 7.93 -18.39
CA ASP A 252 2.78 6.61 -17.79
C ASP A 252 1.78 5.65 -18.47
N ASP A 253 2.22 4.43 -18.72
CA ASP A 253 1.48 3.36 -19.42
C ASP A 253 1.52 2.10 -18.56
N TYR A 254 0.34 1.56 -18.27
CA TYR A 254 0.18 0.36 -17.46
C TYR A 254 -0.59 -0.71 -18.23
N LYS A 255 -0.01 -1.90 -18.34
CA LYS A 255 -0.66 -3.07 -18.94
C LYS A 255 -0.56 -4.25 -17.99
N LEU A 256 -1.67 -4.96 -17.81
CA LEU A 256 -1.74 -6.16 -16.97
C LEU A 256 -2.46 -7.27 -17.75
N PHE A 257 -1.80 -8.39 -17.90
CA PHE A 257 -2.37 -9.62 -18.41
C PHE A 257 -2.48 -10.64 -17.26
N ASN A 258 -3.66 -11.25 -17.11
CA ASN A 258 -3.89 -12.33 -16.15
C ASN A 258 -4.42 -13.56 -16.89
N MET A 259 -3.98 -14.72 -16.46
CA MET A 259 -4.54 -16.02 -16.84
C MET A 259 -4.70 -16.89 -15.59
N ARG A 260 -5.84 -17.55 -15.45
CA ARG A 260 -6.09 -18.55 -14.42
C ARG A 260 -6.71 -19.79 -15.01
N ALA A 261 -6.25 -20.94 -14.56
CA ALA A 261 -6.84 -22.22 -14.90
C ALA A 261 -7.02 -23.05 -13.62
N LYS A 262 -8.28 -23.35 -13.27
CA LYS A 262 -8.62 -24.28 -12.21
C LYS A 262 -9.19 -25.56 -12.80
N GLY A 263 -8.68 -26.70 -12.35
CA GLY A 263 -9.18 -28.02 -12.68
C GLY A 263 -9.46 -28.83 -11.43
N ALA A 264 -10.51 -29.66 -11.45
CA ALA A 264 -10.77 -30.61 -10.40
C ALA A 264 -11.22 -31.95 -10.98
N VAL A 265 -10.69 -33.04 -10.43
CA VAL A 265 -11.00 -34.41 -10.85
C VAL A 265 -11.32 -35.27 -9.64
N GLN A 266 -12.48 -35.92 -9.64
CA GLN A 266 -12.83 -36.98 -8.71
C GLN A 266 -12.20 -38.27 -9.19
N VAL A 267 -10.97 -38.58 -8.71
CA VAL A 267 -10.18 -39.73 -9.14
C VAL A 267 -10.86 -41.03 -8.65
N PHE A 268 -11.18 -41.08 -7.37
CA PHE A 268 -11.95 -42.12 -6.73
C PHE A 268 -13.09 -41.47 -5.95
N ASP A 269 -14.09 -42.21 -5.54
CA ASP A 269 -15.21 -41.64 -4.77
C ASP A 269 -14.74 -41.01 -3.45
N TRP A 270 -13.61 -41.44 -2.93
CA TRP A 270 -12.98 -40.92 -1.72
C TRP A 270 -11.83 -39.93 -1.98
N LEU A 271 -11.36 -39.74 -3.23
CA LEU A 271 -10.19 -38.90 -3.55
C LEU A 271 -10.51 -37.89 -4.65
N LYS A 272 -10.46 -36.61 -4.31
CA LYS A 272 -10.51 -35.46 -5.22
C LYS A 272 -9.13 -34.82 -5.35
N VAL A 273 -8.70 -34.52 -6.57
CA VAL A 273 -7.48 -33.78 -6.86
C VAL A 273 -7.86 -32.50 -7.58
N GLU A 274 -7.24 -31.39 -7.19
CA GLU A 274 -7.49 -30.06 -7.75
C GLU A 274 -6.17 -29.39 -8.10
N ASP A 275 -6.17 -28.62 -9.18
CA ASP A 275 -5.06 -27.79 -9.61
C ASP A 275 -5.53 -26.35 -9.85
N ASN A 276 -4.72 -25.36 -9.46
CA ASN A 276 -4.98 -23.94 -9.65
C ASN A 276 -3.70 -23.27 -10.13
N LEU A 277 -3.62 -23.07 -11.43
CA LEU A 277 -2.55 -22.35 -12.09
C LEU A 277 -2.94 -20.88 -12.29
N GLU A 278 -2.03 -19.98 -11.93
CA GLU A 278 -2.17 -18.53 -12.12
C GLU A 278 -0.91 -17.98 -12.77
N TYR A 279 -1.09 -17.19 -13.81
CA TYR A 279 -0.05 -16.39 -14.44
C TYR A 279 -0.50 -14.94 -14.56
N SER A 280 0.37 -14.02 -14.14
CA SER A 280 0.15 -12.58 -14.26
C SER A 280 1.41 -11.92 -14.81
N SER A 281 1.26 -11.03 -15.78
CA SER A 281 2.34 -10.23 -16.36
C SER A 281 1.91 -8.78 -16.41
N MET A 282 2.69 -7.91 -15.77
CA MET A 282 2.47 -6.48 -15.72
C MET A 282 3.67 -5.76 -16.35
N THR A 283 3.37 -4.77 -17.20
CA THR A 283 4.35 -3.79 -17.66
C THR A 283 3.91 -2.39 -17.22
N TYR A 284 4.86 -1.59 -16.78
CA TYR A 284 4.60 -0.22 -16.37
C TYR A 284 5.76 0.70 -16.75
N HIS A 285 5.45 1.68 -17.60
CA HIS A 285 6.34 2.81 -17.87
C HIS A 285 6.02 3.94 -16.89
N ASN A 286 7.01 4.44 -16.15
CA ASN A 286 6.87 5.58 -15.25
C ASN A 286 7.89 6.67 -15.63
N PRO A 287 7.44 7.80 -16.19
CA PRO A 287 8.35 8.90 -16.50
C PRO A 287 8.99 9.44 -15.22
N LEU A 288 10.26 9.81 -15.31
CA LEU A 288 11.01 10.40 -14.20
C LEU A 288 11.17 11.89 -14.38
N ASN A 289 11.24 12.61 -13.26
CA ASN A 289 11.72 13.96 -13.17
C ASN A 289 13.14 13.94 -12.58
N VAL A 290 14.15 14.29 -13.35
CA VAL A 290 15.57 14.30 -12.95
C VAL A 290 16.03 15.63 -12.38
N GLY A 291 15.17 16.65 -12.32
CA GLY A 291 15.42 17.93 -11.71
C GLY A 291 16.01 17.83 -10.30
N GLU A 292 16.10 18.93 -9.55
CA GLU A 292 16.86 19.05 -8.28
C GLU A 292 16.36 18.18 -7.10
N GLY A 293 15.79 17.00 -7.37
CA GLY A 293 15.55 15.97 -6.35
C GLY A 293 14.28 16.12 -5.53
N GLY A 294 13.31 16.89 -6.00
CA GLY A 294 11.96 16.95 -5.43
C GLY A 294 10.93 16.14 -6.22
N GLY A 295 9.73 15.98 -5.69
CA GLY A 295 8.59 15.57 -6.50
C GLY A 295 8.22 16.65 -7.51
N ILE A 296 7.55 16.26 -8.61
CA ILE A 296 7.19 17.20 -9.70
C ILE A 296 6.40 18.42 -9.19
N TRP A 297 5.54 18.27 -8.19
CA TRP A 297 4.79 19.40 -7.64
C TRP A 297 5.69 20.37 -6.88
N ARG A 298 6.73 19.86 -6.20
CA ARG A 298 7.74 20.72 -5.59
C ARG A 298 8.52 21.49 -6.64
N ASN A 299 8.93 20.84 -7.72
CA ASN A 299 9.65 21.52 -8.80
C ASN A 299 8.77 22.59 -9.48
N ILE A 300 7.47 22.35 -9.63
CA ILE A 300 6.53 23.37 -10.12
C ILE A 300 6.45 24.56 -9.12
N ALA A 301 6.39 24.29 -7.82
CA ALA A 301 6.33 25.34 -6.81
C ALA A 301 7.61 26.16 -6.72
N ASP A 302 8.79 25.51 -6.83
CA ASP A 302 10.09 26.15 -6.65
C ASP A 302 10.59 26.83 -7.93
N GLU A 303 10.38 26.24 -9.11
CA GLU A 303 10.97 26.67 -10.40
C GLU A 303 9.94 26.93 -11.50
N GLY A 304 8.68 26.60 -11.26
CA GLY A 304 7.59 26.78 -12.23
C GLY A 304 7.03 28.20 -12.26
N HIS A 305 7.89 29.18 -12.55
CA HIS A 305 7.48 30.58 -12.66
C HIS A 305 6.55 30.77 -13.85
N ILE A 306 5.35 31.25 -13.59
CA ILE A 306 4.30 31.42 -14.60
C ILE A 306 4.61 32.45 -15.69
N LEU A 307 5.56 33.35 -15.42
CA LEU A 307 6.02 34.36 -16.40
C LEU A 307 6.74 33.72 -17.59
N ALA A 308 7.35 32.56 -17.45
CA ALA A 308 7.98 31.85 -18.53
C ALA A 308 7.00 30.97 -19.29
N PRO A 309 6.90 31.09 -20.62
CA PRO A 309 6.22 30.10 -21.45
C PRO A 309 7.03 28.80 -21.52
N MET A 310 6.47 27.76 -22.11
CA MET A 310 7.15 26.49 -22.28
C MET A 310 8.39 26.59 -23.18
N PHE A 311 8.28 27.36 -24.27
CA PHE A 311 9.33 27.48 -25.28
C PHE A 311 9.79 28.91 -25.48
N ASN A 312 11.07 29.06 -25.76
CA ASN A 312 11.66 30.28 -26.35
C ASN A 312 11.26 30.42 -27.82
N PRO A 313 11.46 31.60 -28.45
CA PRO A 313 11.12 31.81 -29.85
C PRO A 313 11.87 30.90 -30.84
N ASP A 314 12.99 30.35 -30.45
CA ASP A 314 13.81 29.39 -31.22
C ASP A 314 13.35 27.93 -31.04
N GLY A 315 12.29 27.68 -30.28
CA GLY A 315 11.73 26.35 -30.03
C GLY A 315 12.43 25.57 -28.92
N THR A 316 13.39 26.16 -28.23
CA THR A 316 14.06 25.52 -27.08
C THR A 316 13.26 25.69 -25.80
N LEU A 317 13.45 24.78 -24.83
CA LEU A 317 12.82 24.90 -23.51
C LEU A 317 13.34 26.13 -22.76
N THR A 318 12.44 26.79 -22.04
CA THR A 318 12.78 27.77 -21.03
C THR A 318 13.32 27.07 -19.78
N HIS A 319 14.01 27.81 -18.90
CA HIS A 319 14.46 27.28 -17.60
C HIS A 319 13.31 26.68 -16.78
N SER A 320 12.21 27.41 -16.61
CA SER A 320 11.06 26.92 -15.86
C SER A 320 10.42 25.68 -16.49
N ALA A 321 10.33 25.64 -17.83
CA ALA A 321 9.85 24.45 -18.53
C ALA A 321 10.74 23.25 -18.28
N ALA A 322 12.07 23.41 -18.36
CA ALA A 322 13.01 22.31 -18.14
C ALA A 322 12.93 21.72 -16.73
N TYR A 323 12.74 22.56 -15.71
CA TYR A 323 12.63 22.10 -14.32
C TYR A 323 11.25 21.53 -13.95
N THR A 324 10.21 21.85 -14.69
CA THR A 324 8.85 21.41 -14.44
C THR A 324 8.44 20.24 -15.34
N VAL A 325 8.06 20.54 -16.58
CA VAL A 325 7.53 19.54 -17.53
C VAL A 325 8.59 19.01 -18.50
N GLY A 326 9.82 19.54 -18.44
CA GLY A 326 10.86 19.29 -19.43
C GLY A 326 11.27 17.83 -19.55
N ASP A 327 11.39 17.10 -18.43
CA ASP A 327 11.68 15.67 -18.42
C ASP A 327 10.62 14.88 -19.20
N PHE A 328 9.35 15.21 -18.97
CA PHE A 328 8.22 14.56 -19.63
C PHE A 328 8.21 14.90 -21.12
N TRP A 329 8.40 16.17 -21.48
CA TRP A 329 8.44 16.61 -22.88
C TRP A 329 9.65 16.03 -23.62
N TYR A 330 10.83 16.01 -22.98
CA TYR A 330 12.04 15.41 -23.55
C TYR A 330 11.89 13.90 -23.77
N GLY A 331 11.15 13.23 -22.89
CA GLY A 331 10.69 11.87 -23.08
C GLY A 331 11.76 10.78 -22.98
N LYS A 332 12.92 11.07 -22.42
CA LYS A 332 14.05 10.12 -22.29
C LYS A 332 14.22 9.55 -20.89
N ASN A 333 13.69 10.25 -19.89
CA ASN A 333 13.82 9.90 -18.50
C ASN A 333 12.66 9.03 -18.03
N GLY A 334 12.92 7.80 -17.60
CA GLY A 334 11.89 6.87 -17.21
C GLY A 334 12.37 5.65 -16.45
N ILE A 335 11.40 4.95 -15.90
CA ILE A 335 11.58 3.62 -15.32
C ILE A 335 10.58 2.69 -15.99
N ASP A 336 11.10 1.69 -16.70
CA ASP A 336 10.32 0.60 -17.23
C ASP A 336 10.38 -0.57 -16.26
N THR A 337 9.22 -1.08 -15.87
CA THR A 337 9.09 -2.20 -14.94
C THR A 337 8.31 -3.31 -15.62
N GLU A 338 8.83 -4.52 -15.58
CA GLU A 338 8.13 -5.75 -15.95
C GLU A 338 8.08 -6.67 -14.74
N GLN A 339 6.86 -7.09 -14.36
CA GLN A 339 6.65 -8.05 -13.28
C GLN A 339 5.87 -9.25 -13.78
N ARG A 340 6.39 -10.45 -13.53
CA ARG A 340 5.78 -11.73 -13.91
C ARG A 340 5.61 -12.60 -12.68
N ILE A 341 4.40 -13.09 -12.46
CA ILE A 341 4.07 -14.01 -11.36
C ILE A 341 3.51 -15.29 -11.97
N LEU A 342 4.17 -16.41 -11.70
CA LEU A 342 3.66 -17.74 -11.96
C LEU A 342 3.42 -18.44 -10.62
N LYS A 343 2.17 -18.83 -10.37
CA LYS A 343 1.78 -19.59 -9.17
C LYS A 343 1.01 -20.83 -9.56
N ASN A 344 1.36 -21.96 -8.97
CA ASN A 344 0.60 -23.19 -9.12
C ASN A 344 0.37 -23.84 -7.75
N THR A 345 -0.88 -24.23 -7.49
CA THR A 345 -1.29 -24.93 -6.27
C THR A 345 -1.98 -26.21 -6.65
N VAL A 346 -1.37 -27.34 -6.29
CA VAL A 346 -1.95 -28.67 -6.41
C VAL A 346 -2.50 -29.08 -5.04
N SER A 347 -3.73 -29.55 -4.97
CA SER A 347 -4.33 -30.04 -3.74
C SER A 347 -5.02 -31.40 -3.92
N ALA A 348 -5.01 -32.19 -2.87
CA ALA A 348 -5.71 -33.44 -2.79
C ALA A 348 -6.58 -33.50 -1.53
N THR A 349 -7.82 -33.95 -1.67
CA THR A 349 -8.76 -34.15 -0.56
C THR A 349 -9.23 -35.60 -0.56
N ALA A 350 -8.94 -36.30 0.54
CA ALA A 350 -9.42 -37.66 0.78
C ALA A 350 -10.55 -37.65 1.80
N SER A 351 -11.71 -38.18 1.43
CA SER A 351 -12.92 -38.24 2.24
C SER A 351 -13.20 -39.67 2.68
N PHE A 352 -13.44 -39.87 3.98
CA PHE A 352 -13.70 -41.15 4.60
C PHE A 352 -14.93 -41.06 5.52
N LEU A 353 -15.44 -42.21 5.96
CA LEU A 353 -16.55 -42.30 6.92
C LEU A 353 -17.81 -41.52 6.49
N LYS A 354 -18.17 -41.58 5.20
CA LYS A 354 -19.26 -40.80 4.59
C LYS A 354 -19.08 -39.31 4.78
N ASP A 355 -17.87 -38.81 4.41
CA ASP A 355 -17.43 -37.43 4.49
C ASP A 355 -17.25 -36.82 5.88
N LYS A 356 -17.41 -37.64 6.95
CA LYS A 356 -17.16 -37.18 8.33
C LYS A 356 -15.67 -36.94 8.61
N LEU A 357 -14.78 -37.72 8.00
CA LEU A 357 -13.33 -37.53 8.10
C LEU A 357 -12.77 -37.10 6.74
N ARG A 358 -12.16 -35.94 6.69
CA ARG A 358 -11.50 -35.43 5.50
C ARG A 358 -10.03 -35.14 5.81
N ILE A 359 -9.14 -35.57 4.93
CA ILE A 359 -7.71 -35.23 4.98
C ILE A 359 -7.40 -34.45 3.73
N LYS A 360 -6.89 -33.23 3.89
CA LYS A 360 -6.50 -32.35 2.79
C LYS A 360 -5.01 -32.04 2.86
N GLY A 361 -4.33 -32.14 1.71
CA GLY A 361 -3.00 -31.65 1.51
C GLY A 361 -2.95 -30.70 0.31
N ASP A 362 -2.18 -29.65 0.39
CA ASP A 362 -1.86 -28.76 -0.73
C ASP A 362 -0.38 -28.43 -0.77
N PHE A 363 0.07 -28.17 -1.98
CA PHE A 363 1.42 -27.72 -2.27
C PHE A 363 1.38 -26.60 -3.29
N THR A 364 2.01 -25.47 -2.94
CA THR A 364 2.09 -24.29 -3.80
C THR A 364 3.54 -23.96 -4.10
N PHE A 365 3.77 -23.69 -5.36
CA PHE A 365 5.00 -23.05 -5.85
C PHE A 365 4.64 -21.72 -6.50
N GLN A 366 5.40 -20.67 -6.18
CA GLN A 366 5.26 -19.35 -6.82
C GLN A 366 6.64 -18.79 -7.17
N ASN A 367 6.76 -18.24 -8.38
CA ASN A 367 7.89 -17.43 -8.81
C ASN A 367 7.40 -16.03 -9.17
N ASN A 368 8.07 -15.00 -8.64
CA ASN A 368 7.81 -13.59 -8.92
C ASN A 368 9.12 -12.96 -9.40
N ASP A 369 9.17 -12.66 -10.70
CA ASP A 369 10.27 -11.97 -11.35
C ASP A 369 9.88 -10.51 -11.57
N ASN A 370 10.75 -9.59 -11.16
CA ASN A 370 10.58 -8.16 -11.32
C ASN A 370 11.84 -7.58 -11.94
N ASP A 371 11.73 -7.15 -13.18
CA ASP A 371 12.77 -6.53 -13.98
C ASP A 371 12.50 -5.04 -14.10
N GLN A 372 13.51 -4.21 -13.84
CA GLN A 372 13.37 -2.76 -13.90
C GLN A 372 14.57 -2.15 -14.60
N THR A 373 14.29 -1.33 -15.61
CA THR A 373 15.29 -0.51 -16.31
C THR A 373 14.98 0.97 -16.04
N GLN A 374 15.95 1.70 -15.52
CA GLN A 374 15.88 3.15 -15.30
C GLN A 374 16.90 3.85 -16.18
N ILE A 375 16.46 4.87 -16.91
CA ILE A 375 17.32 5.74 -17.73
C ILE A 375 17.16 7.16 -17.22
N ARG A 376 18.30 7.85 -17.04
CA ARG A 376 18.35 9.26 -16.67
C ARG A 376 19.36 9.98 -17.51
N VAL A 377 18.91 11.04 -18.19
CA VAL A 377 19.75 11.94 -19.00
C VAL A 377 19.43 13.39 -18.67
N PRO A 378 20.40 14.32 -18.81
CA PRO A 378 20.16 15.74 -18.59
C PRO A 378 19.17 16.31 -19.60
N VAL A 379 18.32 17.24 -19.18
CA VAL A 379 17.37 17.94 -20.05
C VAL A 379 17.96 19.26 -20.50
N PRO A 380 18.12 19.50 -21.82
CA PRO A 380 18.66 20.76 -22.33
C PRO A 380 17.62 21.90 -22.25
N PHE A 381 18.11 23.11 -21.94
CA PHE A 381 17.33 24.34 -21.99
C PHE A 381 18.21 25.54 -22.33
N ILE A 382 17.60 26.67 -22.66
CA ILE A 382 18.33 27.90 -23.04
C ILE A 382 17.74 29.10 -22.26
N ARG A 383 18.62 29.86 -21.57
CA ARG A 383 18.29 31.16 -20.97
C ARG A 383 18.74 32.33 -21.82
N ARG A 384 19.76 32.11 -22.62
CA ARG A 384 20.38 33.08 -23.48
C ARG A 384 20.54 32.50 -24.88
N PRO A 385 20.17 33.21 -25.95
CA PRO A 385 20.28 32.70 -27.31
C PRO A 385 21.66 32.06 -27.58
N GLY A 386 21.64 30.82 -28.07
CA GLY A 386 22.84 30.08 -28.44
C GLY A 386 23.64 29.45 -27.28
N VAL A 387 23.20 29.55 -26.01
CA VAL A 387 23.88 28.97 -24.86
C VAL A 387 23.02 27.85 -24.27
N ILE A 388 23.40 26.60 -24.52
CA ILE A 388 22.70 25.44 -24.01
C ILE A 388 23.16 25.17 -22.58
N GLU A 389 22.19 25.00 -21.67
CA GLU A 389 22.38 24.60 -20.30
C GLU A 389 21.58 23.32 -20.04
N TYR A 390 21.79 22.63 -18.91
CA TYR A 390 21.16 21.34 -18.61
C TYR A 390 20.63 21.28 -17.19
N VAL A 391 19.40 20.81 -17.05
CA VAL A 391 18.83 20.35 -15.77
C VAL A 391 19.26 18.92 -15.55
N GLY A 392 19.62 18.57 -14.31
CA GLY A 392 20.04 17.20 -13.98
C GLY A 392 21.40 16.82 -14.57
N SER A 393 22.31 17.76 -14.78
CA SER A 393 23.63 17.53 -15.41
C SER A 393 24.49 16.44 -14.73
N SER A 394 24.21 16.12 -13.46
CA SER A 394 24.85 15.02 -12.74
C SER A 394 24.22 13.64 -13.05
N LYS A 395 23.13 13.60 -13.80
CA LYS A 395 22.37 12.39 -14.13
C LYS A 395 22.59 12.06 -15.61
N ASN A 396 23.37 11.06 -15.87
CA ASN A 396 23.59 10.49 -17.20
C ASN A 396 23.94 9.03 -16.97
N ASP A 397 22.91 8.21 -16.70
CA ASP A 397 23.11 6.82 -16.29
C ASP A 397 21.95 5.92 -16.69
N ILE A 398 22.27 4.63 -16.77
CA ILE A 398 21.34 3.53 -16.90
C ILE A 398 21.50 2.57 -15.73
N GLN A 399 20.38 2.13 -15.17
CA GLN A 399 20.34 1.18 -14.06
C GLN A 399 19.40 0.04 -14.38
N ASN A 400 19.90 -1.20 -14.31
CA ASN A 400 19.10 -2.40 -14.39
C ASN A 400 19.00 -3.06 -13.01
N THR A 401 17.79 -3.38 -12.60
CA THR A 401 17.50 -4.09 -11.35
C THR A 401 16.68 -5.33 -11.67
N ASN A 402 17.21 -6.49 -11.28
CA ASN A 402 16.54 -7.77 -11.46
C ASN A 402 16.32 -8.40 -10.08
N LYS A 403 15.06 -8.68 -9.73
CA LYS A 403 14.67 -9.27 -8.45
C LYS A 403 13.77 -10.48 -8.68
N THR A 404 14.25 -11.64 -8.25
CA THR A 404 13.49 -12.88 -8.28
C THR A 404 13.13 -13.33 -6.88
N THR A 405 11.86 -13.63 -6.64
CA THR A 405 11.38 -14.22 -5.38
C THR A 405 10.69 -15.54 -5.68
N SER A 406 11.27 -16.63 -5.15
CA SER A 406 10.65 -17.96 -5.18
C SER A 406 10.02 -18.24 -3.83
N TYR A 407 8.75 -18.68 -3.84
CA TYR A 407 7.99 -19.01 -2.64
C TYR A 407 7.41 -20.42 -2.76
N LEU A 408 7.44 -21.13 -1.65
CA LEU A 408 6.92 -22.47 -1.52
C LEU A 408 6.07 -22.55 -0.26
N ALA A 409 4.87 -23.11 -0.38
CA ALA A 409 4.00 -23.40 0.75
C ALA A 409 3.44 -24.81 0.67
N SER A 410 3.22 -25.44 1.82
CA SER A 410 2.59 -26.75 1.93
C SER A 410 1.75 -26.78 3.20
N ASN A 411 0.52 -27.27 3.06
CA ASN A 411 -0.40 -27.52 4.17
C ASN A 411 -0.83 -28.98 4.14
N ILE A 412 -0.97 -29.55 5.31
CA ILE A 412 -1.65 -30.84 5.50
C ILE A 412 -2.52 -30.76 6.75
N TYR A 413 -3.79 -31.09 6.62
CA TYR A 413 -4.68 -31.13 7.78
C TYR A 413 -5.76 -32.23 7.67
N GLY A 414 -6.13 -32.75 8.81
CA GLY A 414 -7.25 -33.65 8.98
C GLY A 414 -8.42 -32.95 9.69
N GLU A 415 -9.62 -33.20 9.24
CA GLU A 415 -10.85 -32.64 9.76
C GLU A 415 -11.85 -33.76 10.00
N TYR A 416 -12.39 -33.84 11.22
CA TYR A 416 -13.49 -34.73 11.56
C TYR A 416 -14.69 -33.92 12.04
N GLU A 417 -15.87 -34.19 11.47
CA GLU A 417 -17.12 -33.56 11.91
C GLU A 417 -18.23 -34.56 12.01
N ASP A 418 -19.05 -34.47 13.08
CA ASP A 418 -20.22 -35.30 13.30
C ASP A 418 -21.25 -34.59 14.18
N THR A 419 -22.52 -35.05 14.07
CA THR A 419 -23.61 -34.63 14.96
C THR A 419 -24.11 -35.85 15.74
N PHE A 420 -23.91 -35.83 17.06
CA PHE A 420 -24.30 -36.89 17.95
C PHE A 420 -25.67 -36.57 18.57
N LYS A 421 -26.57 -37.53 18.59
CA LYS A 421 -27.92 -37.41 19.17
C LYS A 421 -28.69 -36.18 18.66
N GLU A 422 -28.41 -35.75 17.43
CA GLU A 422 -29.05 -34.60 16.76
C GLU A 422 -28.83 -33.21 17.43
N VAL A 423 -28.20 -33.17 18.61
CA VAL A 423 -28.03 -31.94 19.41
C VAL A 423 -26.56 -31.57 19.68
N HIS A 424 -25.64 -32.52 19.53
CA HIS A 424 -24.22 -32.29 19.81
C HIS A 424 -23.42 -32.28 18.49
N TYR A 425 -23.24 -31.11 17.88
CA TYR A 425 -22.34 -30.98 16.75
C TYR A 425 -20.90 -30.79 17.25
N PHE A 426 -20.01 -31.59 16.72
CA PHE A 426 -18.57 -31.52 17.02
C PHE A 426 -17.76 -31.51 15.72
N LYS A 427 -16.79 -30.61 15.66
CA LYS A 427 -15.82 -30.55 14.57
C LYS A 427 -14.43 -30.36 15.14
N ALA A 428 -13.49 -31.21 14.77
CA ALA A 428 -12.08 -31.11 15.14
C ALA A 428 -11.22 -31.06 13.91
N MET A 429 -10.20 -30.21 13.95
CA MET A 429 -9.20 -30.08 12.91
C MET A 429 -7.82 -30.07 13.54
N VAL A 430 -6.87 -30.78 12.94
CA VAL A 430 -5.44 -30.75 13.28
C VAL A 430 -4.65 -30.64 11.98
N GLY A 431 -3.66 -29.78 11.96
CA GLY A 431 -2.88 -29.56 10.75
C GLY A 431 -1.47 -29.07 10.99
N TYR A 432 -0.71 -29.07 9.90
CA TYR A 432 0.64 -28.57 9.82
C TYR A 432 0.81 -27.74 8.57
N ASN A 433 1.56 -26.65 8.69
CA ASN A 433 1.88 -25.72 7.63
C ASN A 433 3.38 -25.52 7.55
N TYR A 434 3.92 -25.40 6.33
CA TYR A 434 5.30 -25.04 6.05
C TYR A 434 5.38 -24.02 4.92
N GLU A 435 6.23 -23.01 5.09
CA GLU A 435 6.47 -21.96 4.10
C GLU A 435 7.97 -21.65 4.00
N GLU A 436 8.45 -21.42 2.79
CA GLU A 436 9.80 -20.93 2.50
C GLU A 436 9.73 -19.83 1.44
N SER A 437 10.45 -18.74 1.67
CA SER A 437 10.68 -17.72 0.65
C SER A 437 12.17 -17.50 0.47
N ARG A 438 12.57 -17.37 -0.79
CA ARG A 438 13.94 -17.02 -1.21
C ARG A 438 13.88 -15.86 -2.19
N MET A 439 14.57 -14.78 -1.87
CA MET A 439 14.72 -13.63 -2.74
C MET A 439 16.18 -13.46 -3.15
N LYS A 440 16.40 -13.18 -4.43
CA LYS A 440 17.67 -12.71 -5.00
C LYS A 440 17.43 -11.38 -5.70
N ASN A 441 18.38 -10.47 -5.57
CA ASN A 441 18.37 -9.18 -6.23
C ASN A 441 19.75 -8.89 -6.80
N VAL A 442 19.78 -8.37 -8.02
CA VAL A 442 21.01 -7.84 -8.66
C VAL A 442 20.65 -6.48 -9.24
N LYS A 443 21.47 -5.49 -8.94
CA LYS A 443 21.34 -4.13 -9.46
C LYS A 443 22.67 -3.72 -10.06
N VAL A 444 22.62 -3.18 -11.28
CA VAL A 444 23.78 -2.67 -12.00
C VAL A 444 23.45 -1.25 -12.46
N LEU A 445 24.31 -0.30 -12.12
CA LEU A 445 24.25 1.08 -12.60
C LEU A 445 25.54 1.41 -13.32
N ARG A 446 25.43 2.02 -14.51
CA ARG A 446 26.55 2.61 -15.25
C ARG A 446 26.20 4.03 -15.65
N ASN A 447 27.18 4.93 -15.56
CA ASN A 447 27.03 6.32 -16.02
C ASN A 447 27.71 6.55 -17.38
N GLY A 448 27.51 7.74 -17.96
CA GLY A 448 28.13 8.18 -19.19
C GLY A 448 27.53 7.52 -20.43
N LEU A 449 26.20 7.57 -20.57
CA LEU A 449 25.53 7.21 -21.80
C LEU A 449 26.10 8.00 -22.96
N ILE A 450 26.41 7.34 -24.07
CA ILE A 450 27.05 7.97 -25.24
C ILE A 450 26.08 8.83 -26.06
N PHE A 451 24.78 8.59 -25.91
CA PHE A 451 23.68 9.41 -26.44
C PHE A 451 22.41 9.16 -25.63
N ASP A 452 21.47 10.07 -25.70
CA ASP A 452 20.31 10.11 -24.81
C ASP A 452 19.27 8.98 -25.08
N ASP A 453 19.34 8.35 -26.24
CA ASP A 453 18.53 7.18 -26.62
C ASP A 453 19.23 5.84 -26.36
N ALA A 454 20.30 5.82 -25.58
CA ALA A 454 21.00 4.59 -25.25
C ALA A 454 20.19 3.76 -24.23
N GLU A 455 19.81 2.56 -24.62
CA GLU A 455 18.99 1.63 -23.79
C GLU A 455 19.78 0.45 -23.24
N ASP A 456 21.09 0.36 -23.52
CA ASP A 456 21.93 -0.77 -23.14
C ASP A 456 23.08 -0.32 -22.23
N LEU A 457 23.37 -1.12 -21.19
CA LEU A 457 24.49 -0.92 -20.28
C LEU A 457 25.83 -0.80 -20.99
N ASN A 458 26.03 -1.45 -22.16
CA ASN A 458 27.24 -1.36 -22.95
C ASN A 458 27.42 0.02 -23.61
N MET A 459 26.36 0.81 -23.72
CA MET A 459 26.39 2.16 -24.27
C MET A 459 26.68 3.22 -23.20
N ALA A 460 27.00 2.81 -21.98
CA ALA A 460 27.41 3.68 -20.88
C ALA A 460 28.92 3.51 -20.64
N LEU A 461 29.70 4.50 -21.06
CA LEU A 461 31.17 4.45 -21.08
C LEU A 461 31.83 5.20 -19.92
N GLY A 462 31.06 5.75 -19.00
CA GLY A 462 31.59 6.47 -17.84
C GLY A 462 32.30 5.54 -16.85
N GLN A 463 33.07 6.15 -15.95
CA GLN A 463 33.88 5.41 -14.98
C GLN A 463 33.10 4.85 -13.79
N THR A 464 31.87 5.36 -13.56
CA THR A 464 31.05 4.88 -12.44
C THR A 464 30.34 3.59 -12.83
N ILE A 465 30.72 2.50 -12.18
CA ILE A 465 30.03 1.23 -12.25
C ILE A 465 29.64 0.88 -10.81
N ASN A 466 28.35 0.86 -10.52
CA ASN A 466 27.86 0.44 -9.22
C ASN A 466 27.08 -0.89 -9.36
N THR A 467 27.49 -1.87 -8.58
CA THR A 467 26.83 -3.18 -8.55
C THR A 467 26.40 -3.49 -7.13
N GLU A 468 25.15 -3.86 -6.95
CA GLU A 468 24.60 -4.26 -5.67
C GLU A 468 23.98 -5.66 -5.83
N GLY A 469 24.15 -6.51 -4.83
CA GLY A 469 23.51 -7.81 -4.76
C GLY A 469 22.80 -8.00 -3.43
N GLY A 470 21.68 -8.71 -3.45
CA GLY A 470 20.91 -9.05 -2.26
C GLY A 470 20.48 -10.51 -2.27
N TYR A 471 20.48 -11.12 -1.10
CA TYR A 471 19.94 -12.45 -0.88
C TYR A 471 19.21 -12.47 0.45
N SER A 472 18.00 -13.01 0.46
CA SER A 472 17.22 -13.20 1.67
C SER A 472 16.49 -14.53 1.60
N LYS A 473 16.49 -15.25 2.72
CA LYS A 473 15.77 -16.51 2.87
C LYS A 473 15.14 -16.59 4.26
N TRP A 474 13.87 -17.02 4.30
CA TRP A 474 13.20 -17.32 5.55
C TRP A 474 12.32 -18.56 5.42
N ARG A 475 12.02 -19.16 6.57
CA ARG A 475 11.14 -20.30 6.73
C ARG A 475 10.22 -20.09 7.90
N ILE A 476 8.97 -20.53 7.75
CA ILE A 476 7.97 -20.58 8.82
C ILE A 476 7.38 -21.98 8.81
N SER A 477 7.15 -22.54 9.98
CA SER A 477 6.40 -23.79 10.14
C SER A 477 5.47 -23.68 11.34
N GLY A 478 4.30 -24.33 11.26
CA GLY A 478 3.35 -24.25 12.37
C GLY A 478 2.44 -25.47 12.44
N GLY A 479 2.30 -26.00 13.66
CA GLY A 479 1.28 -26.99 13.97
C GLY A 479 0.06 -26.34 14.61
N PHE A 480 -1.14 -26.69 14.20
CA PHE A 480 -2.37 -26.08 14.69
C PHE A 480 -3.49 -27.07 14.93
N PHE A 481 -4.40 -26.70 15.82
CA PHE A 481 -5.66 -27.41 16.02
C PHE A 481 -6.82 -26.41 16.16
N ARG A 482 -8.03 -26.89 15.83
CA ARG A 482 -9.30 -26.18 16.05
C ARG A 482 -10.35 -27.19 16.50
N LEU A 483 -11.07 -26.85 17.57
CA LEU A 483 -12.19 -27.62 18.07
C LEU A 483 -13.43 -26.73 18.08
N ASN A 484 -14.50 -27.15 17.41
CA ASN A 484 -15.78 -26.48 17.42
C ASN A 484 -16.81 -27.42 18.06
N TYR A 485 -17.60 -26.88 18.97
CA TYR A 485 -18.71 -27.59 19.59
C TYR A 485 -19.96 -26.72 19.56
N VAL A 486 -21.09 -27.28 19.12
CA VAL A 486 -22.39 -26.62 19.16
C VAL A 486 -23.38 -27.52 19.86
N PHE A 487 -24.01 -26.97 20.90
CA PHE A 487 -25.06 -27.68 21.65
C PHE A 487 -26.44 -27.13 21.29
N ASN A 488 -27.27 -28.00 20.75
CA ASN A 488 -28.68 -27.75 20.43
C ASN A 488 -28.90 -26.47 19.58
N ASP A 489 -27.97 -26.20 18.66
CA ASP A 489 -27.94 -24.99 17.85
C ASP A 489 -27.97 -23.66 18.62
N ARG A 490 -27.80 -23.65 19.94
CA ARG A 490 -27.87 -22.47 20.83
C ARG A 490 -26.53 -22.01 21.34
N TYR A 491 -25.75 -22.94 21.87
CA TYR A 491 -24.45 -22.62 22.50
C TYR A 491 -23.33 -23.07 21.61
N LEU A 492 -22.48 -22.13 21.24
CA LEU A 492 -21.35 -22.36 20.37
C LEU A 492 -20.06 -22.14 21.15
N LEU A 493 -19.10 -23.03 21.00
CA LEU A 493 -17.77 -22.93 21.59
C LEU A 493 -16.73 -23.27 20.52
N GLU A 494 -15.71 -22.47 20.41
CA GLU A 494 -14.54 -22.74 19.57
C GLU A 494 -13.27 -22.57 20.40
N VAL A 495 -12.36 -23.53 20.30
CA VAL A 495 -11.02 -23.49 20.93
C VAL A 495 -9.98 -23.72 19.84
N ASN A 496 -9.00 -22.84 19.74
CA ASN A 496 -7.88 -22.96 18.80
C ASN A 496 -6.56 -22.90 19.54
N GLY A 497 -5.56 -23.53 18.97
CA GLY A 497 -4.17 -23.37 19.40
C GLY A 497 -3.23 -23.58 18.23
N ARG A 498 -2.15 -22.81 18.22
CA ARG A 498 -1.13 -22.93 17.18
C ARG A 498 0.26 -22.71 17.77
N LEU A 499 1.18 -23.59 17.40
CA LEU A 499 2.61 -23.47 17.69
C LEU A 499 3.31 -23.08 16.39
N ASP A 500 3.85 -21.86 16.33
CA ASP A 500 4.59 -21.35 15.17
C ASP A 500 6.08 -21.30 15.46
N GLY A 501 6.88 -21.63 14.46
CA GLY A 501 8.33 -21.48 14.43
C GLY A 501 8.77 -20.65 13.23
N SER A 502 9.71 -19.70 13.44
CA SER A 502 10.25 -18.86 12.39
C SER A 502 11.77 -18.77 12.43
N SER A 503 12.41 -18.97 11.28
CA SER A 503 13.86 -18.84 11.12
C SER A 503 14.39 -17.39 11.24
N LYS A 504 13.48 -16.42 11.40
CA LYS A 504 13.81 -15.00 11.60
C LYS A 504 14.22 -14.67 13.02
N PHE A 505 13.99 -15.59 13.97
CA PHE A 505 14.35 -15.45 15.40
C PHE A 505 15.55 -16.31 15.76
N PRO A 506 16.28 -15.95 16.84
CA PRO A 506 17.34 -16.80 17.40
C PRO A 506 16.78 -18.14 17.91
N SER A 507 17.63 -19.15 18.01
CA SER A 507 17.22 -20.56 18.25
C SER A 507 16.40 -20.77 19.52
N ASP A 508 16.62 -19.99 20.55
CA ASP A 508 15.94 -20.03 21.84
C ASP A 508 14.56 -19.35 21.84
N SER A 509 14.28 -18.52 20.81
CA SER A 509 13.02 -17.75 20.67
C SER A 509 12.28 -18.07 19.37
N GLN A 510 12.68 -19.12 18.65
CA GLN A 510 12.09 -19.47 17.36
C GLN A 510 10.61 -19.88 17.45
N TYR A 511 10.23 -20.55 18.53
CA TYR A 511 8.88 -21.13 18.67
C TYR A 511 8.04 -20.38 19.68
N ALA A 512 6.75 -20.15 19.34
CA ALA A 512 5.79 -19.55 20.24
C ALA A 512 4.40 -20.18 20.08
N PHE A 513 3.65 -20.30 21.20
CA PHE A 513 2.31 -20.87 21.22
C PHE A 513 1.24 -19.77 21.38
N PHE A 514 0.19 -19.85 20.55
CA PHE A 514 -0.86 -18.86 20.46
C PHE A 514 -2.23 -19.52 20.63
N PRO A 515 -2.84 -19.47 21.84
CA PRO A 515 -4.17 -19.99 22.09
C PRO A 515 -5.25 -18.95 21.82
N SER A 516 -6.45 -19.43 21.47
CA SER A 516 -7.66 -18.61 21.43
C SER A 516 -8.92 -19.42 21.76
N VAL A 517 -9.92 -18.74 22.32
CA VAL A 517 -11.24 -19.28 22.63
C VAL A 517 -12.31 -18.28 22.21
N SER A 518 -13.41 -18.78 21.67
CA SER A 518 -14.60 -17.97 21.42
C SER A 518 -15.88 -18.74 21.74
N ALA A 519 -16.89 -17.97 22.16
CA ALA A 519 -18.21 -18.51 22.51
C ALA A 519 -19.31 -17.69 21.85
N GLY A 520 -20.42 -18.35 21.55
CA GLY A 520 -21.61 -17.70 21.01
C GLY A 520 -22.87 -18.27 21.66
N TRP A 521 -23.84 -17.38 21.88
CA TRP A 521 -25.15 -17.76 22.40
C TRP A 521 -26.24 -17.22 21.50
N ARG A 522 -27.03 -18.10 20.90
CA ARG A 522 -28.23 -17.78 20.11
C ARG A 522 -29.43 -17.63 21.01
N VAL A 523 -29.61 -16.45 21.57
CA VAL A 523 -30.68 -16.14 22.52
C VAL A 523 -32.07 -16.37 21.89
N SER A 524 -32.23 -16.02 20.62
CA SER A 524 -33.48 -16.22 19.87
C SER A 524 -33.90 -17.68 19.66
N GLN A 525 -33.01 -18.64 19.92
CA GLN A 525 -33.32 -20.08 19.84
C GLN A 525 -33.68 -20.68 21.20
N GLU A 526 -33.73 -19.86 22.26
CA GLU A 526 -34.08 -20.35 23.60
C GLU A 526 -35.61 -20.59 23.77
N PRO A 527 -36.03 -21.56 24.56
CA PRO A 527 -37.45 -21.83 24.80
C PRO A 527 -38.24 -20.69 25.44
N PHE A 528 -37.56 -19.80 26.15
CA PHE A 528 -38.16 -18.59 26.74
C PHE A 528 -38.38 -17.48 25.72
N TRP A 529 -37.75 -17.53 24.53
CA TRP A 529 -37.90 -16.53 23.48
C TRP A 529 -39.25 -16.72 22.78
N LYS A 530 -40.18 -15.80 23.04
CA LYS A 530 -41.54 -15.88 22.52
C LYS A 530 -41.84 -14.89 21.40
N VAL A 531 -40.82 -14.11 20.98
CA VAL A 531 -41.00 -13.12 19.92
C VAL A 531 -41.09 -13.83 18.58
N PRO A 532 -42.12 -13.56 17.76
CA PRO A 532 -42.24 -14.14 16.43
C PRO A 532 -41.03 -13.81 15.53
N GLU A 533 -40.60 -14.77 14.71
CA GLU A 533 -39.44 -14.63 13.82
C GLU A 533 -39.63 -13.52 12.76
N GLU A 534 -40.90 -13.27 12.38
CA GLU A 534 -41.26 -12.18 11.47
C GLU A 534 -40.95 -10.79 12.04
N ILE A 535 -40.93 -10.63 13.36
CA ILE A 535 -40.63 -9.37 14.06
C ILE A 535 -39.12 -9.34 14.41
N PHE A 536 -38.67 -10.35 15.15
CA PHE A 536 -37.27 -10.44 15.60
C PHE A 536 -36.68 -11.80 15.20
N SER A 537 -35.99 -11.78 14.06
CA SER A 537 -35.59 -13.03 13.39
C SER A 537 -34.37 -13.69 14.01
N ASN A 538 -33.47 -12.96 14.63
CA ASN A 538 -32.24 -13.49 15.23
C ASN A 538 -31.70 -12.58 16.32
N LEU A 539 -31.23 -13.18 17.42
CA LEU A 539 -30.40 -12.49 18.42
C LEU A 539 -29.29 -13.45 18.86
N LYS A 540 -28.04 -13.03 18.62
CA LYS A 540 -26.84 -13.79 18.97
C LYS A 540 -25.83 -12.89 19.66
N VAL A 541 -25.33 -13.35 20.80
CA VAL A 541 -24.20 -12.70 21.53
C VAL A 541 -22.93 -13.50 21.27
N ARG A 542 -21.84 -12.83 21.07
CA ARG A 542 -20.50 -13.41 20.81
C ARG A 542 -19.47 -12.84 21.76
N ALA A 543 -18.50 -13.68 22.16
CA ALA A 543 -17.33 -13.26 22.88
C ALA A 543 -16.11 -14.03 22.39
N SER A 544 -14.97 -13.38 22.21
CA SER A 544 -13.72 -14.05 21.88
C SER A 544 -12.54 -13.45 22.65
N TYR A 545 -11.61 -14.32 23.00
CA TYR A 545 -10.34 -13.96 23.61
C TYR A 545 -9.23 -14.83 23.04
N GLY A 546 -8.12 -14.20 22.59
CA GLY A 546 -7.02 -14.96 22.02
C GLY A 546 -5.80 -14.13 21.74
N SER A 547 -4.70 -14.82 21.50
CA SER A 547 -3.41 -14.20 21.21
C SER A 547 -2.90 -14.68 19.85
N LEU A 548 -2.22 -13.79 19.14
CA LEU A 548 -1.44 -14.06 17.93
C LEU A 548 -0.05 -13.48 18.07
N GLY A 549 0.94 -14.14 17.47
CA GLY A 549 2.30 -13.61 17.41
C GLY A 549 2.51 -12.79 16.14
N ASN A 550 3.37 -11.80 16.19
CA ASN A 550 3.90 -11.14 15.01
C ASN A 550 5.40 -11.44 14.88
N GLY A 551 5.75 -12.08 13.77
CA GLY A 551 7.13 -12.39 13.36
C GLY A 551 7.60 -11.58 12.15
N ASN A 552 6.97 -10.44 11.87
CA ASN A 552 7.31 -9.61 10.72
C ASN A 552 8.56 -8.77 10.99
N ILE A 553 9.69 -9.45 11.20
CA ILE A 553 11.03 -8.85 11.29
C ILE A 553 11.84 -9.27 10.07
N ASP A 554 12.86 -8.47 9.73
CA ASP A 554 13.76 -8.81 8.63
C ASP A 554 14.55 -10.09 8.96
N PRO A 555 14.76 -10.97 7.98
CA PRO A 555 15.66 -12.11 8.16
C PRO A 555 17.04 -11.65 8.61
N TYR A 556 17.68 -12.43 9.49
CA TYR A 556 19.04 -12.20 10.00
C TYR A 556 19.17 -11.02 11.00
N SER A 557 18.07 -10.38 11.44
CA SER A 557 18.10 -9.26 12.40
C SER A 557 18.76 -9.59 13.74
N PHE A 558 18.96 -10.89 14.05
CA PHE A 558 19.63 -11.37 15.25
C PHE A 558 21.11 -11.76 15.01
N GLN A 559 21.66 -11.45 13.82
CA GLN A 559 23.04 -11.78 13.46
C GLN A 559 23.88 -10.52 13.26
N GLU A 560 25.12 -10.54 13.74
CA GLU A 560 26.09 -9.49 13.43
C GLU A 560 26.53 -9.61 11.98
N LEU A 561 26.09 -8.67 11.15
CA LEU A 561 26.43 -8.62 9.75
C LEU A 561 27.33 -7.42 9.49
N PHE A 562 28.53 -7.67 8.98
CA PHE A 562 29.43 -6.61 8.52
C PHE A 562 29.00 -6.10 7.15
N LYS A 563 28.96 -4.79 6.99
CA LYS A 563 28.75 -4.15 5.69
C LYS A 563 30.09 -3.84 5.04
N ILE A 564 30.36 -4.43 3.89
CA ILE A 564 31.52 -4.05 3.06
C ILE A 564 31.16 -2.74 2.36
N LYS A 565 32.00 -1.72 2.54
CA LYS A 565 31.83 -0.40 1.93
C LYS A 565 33.05 -0.08 1.07
N GLN A 566 32.86 0.72 0.02
CA GLN A 566 33.94 1.31 -0.73
C GLN A 566 34.23 2.71 -0.20
N SER A 567 35.50 3.02 0.03
CA SER A 567 35.90 4.35 0.49
C SER A 567 35.59 5.43 -0.57
N SER A 568 35.18 6.59 -0.11
CA SER A 568 35.12 7.79 -0.95
C SER A 568 36.51 8.36 -1.26
N LEU A 569 37.51 8.01 -0.44
CA LEU A 569 38.89 8.45 -0.63
C LEU A 569 39.60 7.54 -1.64
N VAL A 570 40.36 8.18 -2.53
CA VAL A 570 41.23 7.48 -3.47
C VAL A 570 42.64 7.42 -2.85
N LEU A 571 43.13 6.19 -2.58
CA LEU A 571 44.49 5.93 -2.09
C LEU A 571 45.26 5.20 -3.19
N ASN A 572 46.37 5.76 -3.63
CA ASN A 572 47.20 5.21 -4.73
C ASN A 572 46.41 4.88 -6.01
N GLY A 573 45.44 5.71 -6.39
CA GLY A 573 44.62 5.52 -7.59
C GLY A 573 43.46 4.51 -7.40
N ILE A 574 43.28 3.94 -6.23
CA ILE A 574 42.26 2.91 -5.93
C ILE A 574 41.37 3.40 -4.79
N ARG A 575 40.07 3.14 -4.89
CA ARG A 575 39.13 3.26 -3.77
C ARG A 575 39.14 1.97 -2.96
N PRO A 576 39.79 1.94 -1.80
CA PRO A 576 39.85 0.72 -1.00
C PRO A 576 38.47 0.31 -0.46
N GLN A 577 38.24 -0.99 -0.38
CA GLN A 577 37.11 -1.52 0.35
C GLN A 577 37.46 -1.61 1.85
N TYR A 578 36.47 -1.37 2.68
CA TYR A 578 36.61 -1.51 4.12
C TYR A 578 35.35 -2.11 4.73
N THR A 579 35.48 -2.71 5.90
CA THR A 579 34.35 -3.25 6.66
C THR A 579 33.83 -2.16 7.60
N GLY A 580 32.57 -1.80 7.45
CA GLY A 580 31.89 -0.93 8.41
C GLY A 580 31.64 -1.64 9.74
N GLN A 581 31.34 -0.87 10.80
CA GLN A 581 30.87 -1.45 12.05
C GLN A 581 29.61 -2.29 11.83
N PRO A 582 29.48 -3.47 12.48
CA PRO A 582 28.23 -4.22 12.43
C PRO A 582 27.11 -3.44 13.15
N ALA A 583 25.88 -3.71 12.78
CA ALA A 583 24.73 -3.21 13.53
C ALA A 583 24.73 -3.83 14.94
N VAL A 584 24.37 -3.05 15.96
CA VAL A 584 24.16 -3.58 17.30
C VAL A 584 22.96 -4.50 17.30
N ILE A 585 23.13 -5.71 17.81
CA ILE A 585 22.05 -6.70 17.91
C ILE A 585 21.30 -6.49 19.22
N PRO A 586 19.95 -6.45 19.18
CA PRO A 586 19.17 -6.43 20.41
C PRO A 586 19.29 -7.76 21.16
N LEU A 587 19.51 -7.68 22.45
CA LEU A 587 19.45 -8.85 23.32
C LEU A 587 17.98 -9.26 23.52
N GLY A 588 17.71 -10.58 23.49
CA GLY A 588 16.39 -11.13 23.81
C GLY A 588 15.32 -10.86 22.74
N LEU A 589 15.72 -10.80 21.46
CA LEU A 589 14.75 -10.67 20.35
C LEU A 589 13.72 -11.80 20.38
N THR A 590 12.45 -11.45 20.49
CA THR A 590 11.33 -12.38 20.57
C THR A 590 10.11 -11.90 19.77
N TRP A 591 9.07 -12.73 19.76
CA TRP A 591 7.79 -12.45 19.09
C TRP A 591 7.07 -11.28 19.75
N GLU A 592 6.56 -10.36 18.94
CA GLU A 592 5.49 -9.46 19.39
C GLU A 592 4.21 -10.27 19.63
N LYS A 593 3.50 -10.00 20.71
CA LYS A 593 2.26 -10.70 21.05
C LYS A 593 1.07 -9.76 21.03
N SER A 594 0.12 -10.03 20.13
CA SER A 594 -1.15 -9.30 20.03
C SER A 594 -2.26 -10.10 20.65
N THR A 595 -2.87 -9.62 21.74
CA THR A 595 -3.98 -10.26 22.46
C THR A 595 -5.25 -9.43 22.28
N THR A 596 -6.32 -10.05 21.80
CA THR A 596 -7.60 -9.38 21.52
C THR A 596 -8.71 -9.95 22.40
N LEU A 597 -9.46 -9.08 23.08
CA LEU A 597 -10.77 -9.34 23.68
C LEU A 597 -11.82 -8.67 22.79
N ASN A 598 -12.83 -9.42 22.35
CA ASN A 598 -13.92 -8.94 21.51
C ASN A 598 -15.27 -9.37 22.07
N LEU A 599 -16.24 -8.47 22.10
CA LEU A 599 -17.65 -8.73 22.40
C LEU A 599 -18.49 -8.29 21.20
N GLY A 600 -19.32 -9.19 20.69
CA GLY A 600 -20.15 -8.96 19.50
C GLY A 600 -21.61 -9.24 19.74
N LEU A 601 -22.45 -8.51 19.04
CA LEU A 601 -23.89 -8.64 19.04
C LEU A 601 -24.43 -8.65 17.61
N ASP A 602 -25.13 -9.72 17.25
CA ASP A 602 -25.80 -9.84 15.95
C ASP A 602 -27.30 -9.94 16.17
N PHE A 603 -28.09 -9.12 15.50
CA PHE A 603 -29.54 -9.24 15.53
C PHE A 603 -30.16 -8.89 14.18
N ALA A 604 -31.35 -9.45 13.95
CA ALA A 604 -32.09 -9.24 12.73
C ALA A 604 -33.60 -9.12 13.01
N PHE A 605 -34.27 -8.28 12.21
CA PHE A 605 -35.68 -7.99 12.27
C PHE A 605 -36.36 -8.24 10.93
N LEU A 606 -37.72 -8.34 10.98
CA LEU A 606 -38.58 -8.37 9.80
C LEU A 606 -38.18 -9.44 8.79
N SER A 607 -38.09 -10.70 9.27
CA SER A 607 -37.66 -11.84 8.46
C SER A 607 -36.29 -11.63 7.80
N ASN A 608 -35.33 -11.12 8.58
CA ASN A 608 -33.93 -10.80 8.14
C ASN A 608 -33.81 -9.65 7.13
N ARG A 609 -34.83 -8.81 6.92
CA ARG A 609 -34.70 -7.63 6.05
C ARG A 609 -33.78 -6.57 6.66
N LEU A 610 -33.92 -6.30 7.97
CA LEU A 610 -33.02 -5.42 8.72
C LEU A 610 -32.06 -6.29 9.55
N GLN A 611 -30.77 -6.17 9.26
CA GLN A 611 -29.71 -6.87 9.98
C GLN A 611 -28.76 -5.88 10.61
N PHE A 612 -28.33 -6.19 11.82
CA PHE A 612 -27.37 -5.41 12.59
C PHE A 612 -26.26 -6.36 13.08
N SER A 613 -25.02 -5.93 12.95
CA SER A 613 -23.86 -6.56 13.56
C SER A 613 -22.98 -5.48 14.18
N GLY A 614 -22.64 -5.63 15.46
CA GLY A 614 -21.79 -4.69 16.18
C GLY A 614 -20.77 -5.43 17.03
N ASP A 615 -19.57 -4.89 17.09
CA ASP A 615 -18.45 -5.39 17.89
C ASP A 615 -17.80 -4.25 18.67
N ILE A 616 -17.44 -4.53 19.93
CA ILE A 616 -16.51 -3.70 20.71
C ILE A 616 -15.29 -4.54 21.05
N TYR A 617 -14.11 -3.95 20.96
CA TYR A 617 -12.89 -4.71 21.15
C TYR A 617 -11.80 -3.91 21.88
N GLN A 618 -10.92 -4.68 22.51
CA GLN A 618 -9.64 -4.20 23.02
C GLN A 618 -8.54 -5.15 22.55
N ARG A 619 -7.52 -4.58 21.90
CA ARG A 619 -6.34 -5.30 21.45
C ARG A 619 -5.13 -4.72 22.17
N LYS A 620 -4.38 -5.58 22.85
CA LYS A 620 -3.11 -5.23 23.50
C LYS A 620 -1.98 -5.92 22.76
N THR A 621 -1.01 -5.13 22.26
CA THR A 621 0.23 -5.63 21.67
C THR A 621 1.38 -5.36 22.63
N THR A 622 2.08 -6.43 23.02
CA THR A 622 3.25 -6.36 23.90
C THR A 622 4.51 -6.75 23.18
N ASP A 623 5.63 -6.33 23.73
CA ASP A 623 6.95 -6.65 23.22
C ASP A 623 7.14 -6.21 21.74
N MET A 624 6.63 -5.04 21.38
CA MET A 624 6.76 -4.51 20.02
C MET A 624 8.22 -4.23 19.66
N PHE A 625 8.63 -4.72 18.49
CA PHE A 625 9.96 -4.54 17.94
C PHE A 625 10.12 -3.15 17.33
N THR A 626 10.67 -2.23 18.08
CA THR A 626 10.82 -0.81 17.73
C THR A 626 12.17 -0.26 18.13
N VAL A 627 12.46 0.98 17.71
CA VAL A 627 13.68 1.69 18.11
C VAL A 627 13.66 1.90 19.63
N GLY A 628 14.78 1.64 20.26
CA GLY A 628 14.96 1.87 21.71
C GLY A 628 15.24 3.33 22.06
N MET A 629 15.75 3.54 23.27
CA MET A 629 16.19 4.87 23.71
C MET A 629 17.33 5.38 22.82
N SER A 630 17.31 6.69 22.52
CA SER A 630 18.37 7.35 21.76
C SER A 630 19.73 7.14 22.43
N LEU A 631 20.71 6.70 21.65
CA LEU A 631 22.09 6.58 22.09
C LEU A 631 22.83 7.93 21.90
N PRO A 632 23.81 8.26 22.74
CA PRO A 632 24.66 9.41 22.49
C PRO A 632 25.35 9.31 21.12
N ALA A 633 25.46 10.43 20.39
CA ALA A 633 26.08 10.46 19.06
C ALA A 633 27.51 9.87 19.02
N VAL A 634 28.24 9.95 20.13
CA VAL A 634 29.58 9.36 20.32
C VAL A 634 29.59 7.82 20.27
N PHE A 635 28.43 7.17 20.37
CA PHE A 635 28.32 5.72 20.24
C PHE A 635 28.62 5.22 18.82
N GLY A 636 28.43 6.08 17.81
CA GLY A 636 28.91 5.86 16.44
C GLY A 636 28.13 4.85 15.60
N THR A 637 26.98 4.38 16.08
CA THR A 637 26.08 3.49 15.32
C THR A 637 24.62 3.83 15.58
N ASP A 638 23.75 3.33 14.71
CA ASP A 638 22.30 3.51 14.82
C ASP A 638 21.77 2.82 16.08
N VAL A 639 20.67 3.36 16.63
CA VAL A 639 19.97 2.78 17.78
C VAL A 639 19.39 1.41 17.38
N PRO A 640 19.71 0.34 18.11
CA PRO A 640 19.17 -0.97 17.80
C PRO A 640 17.67 -1.03 18.05
N LYS A 641 16.94 -1.70 17.15
CA LYS A 641 15.55 -2.07 17.42
C LYS A 641 15.51 -3.28 18.36
N GLY A 642 14.51 -3.34 19.20
CA GLY A 642 14.26 -4.44 20.13
C GLY A 642 12.81 -4.45 20.60
N ASN A 643 12.45 -5.35 21.50
CA ASN A 643 11.10 -5.49 22.04
C ASN A 643 10.86 -4.48 23.19
N TYR A 644 10.70 -3.19 22.86
CA TYR A 644 10.76 -2.08 23.81
C TYR A 644 9.43 -1.42 24.13
N ALA A 645 8.37 -1.70 23.38
CA ALA A 645 7.11 -0.97 23.50
C ALA A 645 5.88 -1.87 23.64
N ASP A 646 4.86 -1.34 24.32
CA ASP A 646 3.51 -1.93 24.39
C ASP A 646 2.46 -0.90 23.96
N LEU A 647 1.37 -1.37 23.38
CA LEU A 647 0.28 -0.55 22.83
C LEU A 647 -1.08 -1.21 23.12
N THR A 648 -2.07 -0.39 23.48
CA THR A 648 -3.47 -0.82 23.56
C THR A 648 -4.31 -0.06 22.56
N THR A 649 -5.05 -0.78 21.71
CA THR A 649 -6.06 -0.24 20.79
C THR A 649 -7.44 -0.66 21.27
N LYS A 650 -8.36 0.32 21.45
CA LYS A 650 -9.78 0.13 21.74
C LYS A 650 -10.62 0.68 20.61
N GLY A 651 -11.67 0.01 20.23
CA GLY A 651 -12.54 0.46 19.17
C GLY A 651 -13.88 -0.25 19.13
N PHE A 652 -14.71 0.21 18.20
CA PHE A 652 -16.02 -0.39 17.90
C PHE A 652 -16.24 -0.49 16.40
N GLU A 653 -17.14 -1.37 16.02
CA GLU A 653 -17.61 -1.59 14.66
C GLU A 653 -19.11 -1.74 14.64
N LEU A 654 -19.75 -1.19 13.63
CA LEU A 654 -21.18 -1.28 13.41
C LEU A 654 -21.45 -1.51 11.92
N SER A 655 -22.27 -2.48 11.61
CA SER A 655 -22.81 -2.72 10.27
C SER A 655 -24.31 -2.88 10.35
N VAL A 656 -25.04 -2.11 9.56
CA VAL A 656 -26.51 -2.19 9.45
C VAL A 656 -26.85 -2.39 7.99
N SER A 657 -27.62 -3.41 7.65
CA SER A 657 -28.08 -3.64 6.29
C SER A 657 -29.58 -3.80 6.22
N TRP A 658 -30.18 -3.19 5.22
CA TRP A 658 -31.58 -3.33 4.86
C TRP A 658 -31.67 -3.97 3.48
N ARG A 659 -32.38 -5.09 3.37
CA ARG A 659 -32.66 -5.80 2.12
C ARG A 659 -34.15 -5.93 1.94
N ASP A 660 -34.64 -5.58 0.78
CA ASP A 660 -36.06 -5.78 0.45
C ASP A 660 -36.25 -6.03 -1.05
N GLN A 661 -37.44 -6.53 -1.39
CA GLN A 661 -37.85 -6.75 -2.77
C GLN A 661 -39.29 -6.31 -2.98
N PHE A 662 -39.57 -5.77 -4.16
CA PHE A 662 -40.91 -5.43 -4.60
C PHE A 662 -41.05 -5.66 -6.11
N GLN A 663 -42.28 -5.64 -6.59
CA GLN A 663 -42.52 -5.74 -8.05
C GLN A 663 -42.46 -4.36 -8.69
N LEU A 664 -41.56 -4.19 -9.65
CA LEU A 664 -41.45 -3.00 -10.48
C LEU A 664 -41.75 -3.38 -11.94
N ALA A 665 -42.80 -2.83 -12.52
CA ALA A 665 -43.29 -3.19 -13.89
C ALA A 665 -43.41 -4.71 -14.07
N SER A 666 -44.02 -5.40 -13.10
CA SER A 666 -44.23 -6.86 -13.09
C SER A 666 -42.95 -7.69 -13.07
N LYS A 667 -41.81 -7.10 -12.76
CA LYS A 667 -40.55 -7.81 -12.53
C LYS A 667 -40.08 -7.63 -11.11
N PRO A 668 -39.44 -8.64 -10.51
CA PRO A 668 -38.89 -8.51 -9.15
C PRO A 668 -37.74 -7.48 -9.16
N PHE A 669 -37.84 -6.50 -8.28
CA PHE A 669 -36.78 -5.54 -8.01
C PHE A 669 -36.25 -5.80 -6.59
N ASN A 670 -34.97 -6.17 -6.51
CA ASN A 670 -34.27 -6.40 -5.25
C ASN A 670 -33.30 -5.26 -4.98
N TYR A 671 -33.24 -4.79 -3.74
CA TYR A 671 -32.28 -3.79 -3.35
C TYR A 671 -31.72 -4.05 -1.95
N GLU A 672 -30.49 -3.59 -1.75
CA GLU A 672 -29.82 -3.61 -0.46
C GLU A 672 -29.22 -2.23 -0.19
N VAL A 673 -29.39 -1.75 1.03
CA VAL A 673 -28.71 -0.56 1.54
C VAL A 673 -27.92 -0.97 2.76
N ARG A 674 -26.61 -0.71 2.76
CA ARG A 674 -25.72 -1.05 3.85
C ARG A 674 -25.04 0.22 4.38
N PHE A 675 -25.05 0.36 5.70
CA PHE A 675 -24.34 1.41 6.43
C PHE A 675 -23.30 0.76 7.34
N THR A 676 -22.07 1.30 7.34
CA THR A 676 -20.98 0.84 8.21
C THR A 676 -20.38 2.04 8.93
N LEU A 677 -20.08 1.86 10.22
CA LEU A 677 -19.39 2.84 11.05
C LEU A 677 -18.38 2.13 11.93
N ALA A 678 -17.19 2.68 12.01
CA ALA A 678 -16.14 2.13 12.88
C ALA A 678 -15.19 3.24 13.31
N ASP A 679 -14.67 3.11 14.52
CA ASP A 679 -13.64 4.01 15.05
C ASP A 679 -12.74 3.25 16.02
N TYR A 680 -11.52 3.79 16.24
CA TYR A 680 -10.56 3.23 17.17
C TYR A 680 -9.62 4.30 17.72
N GLN A 681 -9.07 4.02 18.90
CA GLN A 681 -8.02 4.80 19.53
C GLN A 681 -6.90 3.88 19.98
N SER A 682 -5.67 4.17 19.59
CA SER A 682 -4.46 3.46 20.03
C SER A 682 -3.66 4.32 21.00
N THR A 683 -3.25 3.75 22.14
CA THR A 683 -2.48 4.43 23.18
C THR A 683 -1.22 3.64 23.49
N ILE A 684 -0.10 4.31 23.61
CA ILE A 684 1.18 3.70 24.01
C ILE A 684 1.14 3.39 25.51
N ASP A 685 1.26 2.12 25.87
CA ASP A 685 1.24 1.67 27.28
C ASP A 685 2.65 1.67 27.89
N LYS A 686 3.67 1.44 27.07
CA LYS A 686 5.07 1.36 27.48
C LYS A 686 5.97 1.86 26.38
N TYR A 687 6.85 2.80 26.69
CA TYR A 687 7.95 3.26 25.83
C TYR A 687 8.96 4.04 26.69
N ASN A 688 10.24 3.85 26.44
CA ASN A 688 11.28 4.51 27.24
C ASN A 688 11.60 5.92 26.72
N ASN A 689 10.72 6.87 27.01
CA ASN A 689 10.88 8.30 26.72
C ASN A 689 10.26 9.15 27.85
N PRO A 690 10.88 9.15 29.06
CA PRO A 690 10.32 9.84 30.22
C PRO A 690 10.25 11.37 30.05
N GLU A 691 11.11 11.94 29.23
CA GLU A 691 11.13 13.38 28.93
C GLU A 691 10.10 13.79 27.86
N LYS A 692 9.35 12.84 27.30
CA LYS A 692 8.36 13.05 26.24
C LYS A 692 8.92 13.83 25.04
N LYS A 693 10.16 13.53 24.66
CA LYS A 693 10.77 14.11 23.45
C LYS A 693 9.90 13.78 22.24
N LEU A 694 9.64 14.79 21.43
CA LEU A 694 8.90 14.70 20.18
C LEU A 694 9.89 14.57 19.03
N GLY A 695 9.50 13.85 17.97
CA GLY A 695 10.29 13.65 16.77
C GLY A 695 9.73 12.47 15.97
N ASP A 696 10.27 12.26 14.77
CA ASP A 696 9.91 11.11 13.97
C ASP A 696 10.31 9.81 14.70
N ASP A 697 9.38 8.85 14.77
CA ASP A 697 9.54 7.57 15.48
C ASP A 697 9.78 7.66 17.01
N TYR A 698 9.49 8.83 17.63
CA TYR A 698 9.52 9.00 19.08
C TYR A 698 8.11 8.91 19.67
N TYR A 699 7.95 8.03 20.63
CA TYR A 699 6.70 7.83 21.36
C TYR A 699 6.93 8.07 22.84
N TYR A 700 5.88 8.21 23.64
CA TYR A 700 5.95 8.25 25.09
C TYR A 700 4.75 7.53 25.71
N GLU A 701 4.88 7.10 26.95
CA GLU A 701 3.81 6.44 27.69
C GLU A 701 2.60 7.37 27.86
N GLY A 702 1.42 6.87 27.48
CA GLY A 702 0.16 7.63 27.45
C GLY A 702 -0.10 8.39 26.15
N MET A 703 0.82 8.43 25.19
CA MET A 703 0.65 9.05 23.89
C MET A 703 -0.46 8.35 23.10
N LYS A 704 -1.37 9.12 22.52
CA LYS A 704 -2.31 8.62 21.51
C LYS A 704 -1.62 8.59 20.15
N VAL A 705 -1.62 7.44 19.51
CA VAL A 705 -1.03 7.31 18.16
C VAL A 705 -1.83 8.16 17.19
N GLY A 706 -1.12 8.98 16.41
CA GLY A 706 -1.72 9.95 15.48
C GLY A 706 -1.92 11.35 16.06
N GLU A 707 -1.40 11.64 17.25
CA GLU A 707 -1.35 13.02 17.76
C GLU A 707 -0.57 13.91 16.79
N ILE A 708 -1.15 15.07 16.49
CA ILE A 708 -0.51 16.10 15.67
C ILE A 708 -0.05 17.22 16.60
N TRP A 709 1.24 17.48 16.57
CA TRP A 709 1.86 18.56 17.33
C TRP A 709 2.17 19.74 16.42
N GLY A 710 1.95 20.94 16.91
CA GLY A 710 2.25 22.18 16.20
C GLY A 710 2.35 23.36 17.17
N TYR A 711 2.74 24.50 16.64
CA TYR A 711 2.71 25.75 17.38
C TYR A 711 1.35 26.41 17.23
N GLU A 712 0.83 26.98 18.31
CA GLU A 712 -0.31 27.89 18.26
C GLU A 712 0.18 29.26 17.83
N THR A 713 -0.46 29.82 16.79
CA THR A 713 -0.13 31.17 16.31
C THR A 713 -0.81 32.19 17.18
N GLU A 714 -0.03 33.05 17.83
CA GLU A 714 -0.56 34.14 18.68
C GLU A 714 -0.98 35.39 17.87
N GLY A 715 -0.65 35.43 16.58
CA GLY A 715 -0.98 36.51 15.66
C GLY A 715 0.27 37.14 15.04
N PHE A 716 0.09 38.35 14.49
CA PHE A 716 1.16 39.16 13.95
C PHE A 716 1.59 40.24 14.95
N PHE A 717 2.84 40.65 14.93
CA PHE A 717 3.27 41.86 15.61
C PHE A 717 2.50 43.09 15.07
N THR A 718 1.99 43.93 15.96
CA THR A 718 1.16 45.06 15.57
C THR A 718 1.90 46.42 15.64
N SER A 719 3.07 46.43 16.27
CA SER A 719 3.91 47.62 16.40
C SER A 719 5.38 47.30 16.62
N GLN A 720 6.27 48.24 16.40
CA GLN A 720 7.68 48.11 16.71
C GLN A 720 7.91 47.82 18.20
N ALA A 721 7.14 48.46 19.07
CA ALA A 721 7.22 48.21 20.53
C ALA A 721 6.85 46.76 20.90
N ASP A 722 5.94 46.17 20.17
CA ASP A 722 5.56 44.75 20.33
C ASP A 722 6.73 43.81 19.93
N ILE A 723 7.40 44.08 18.81
CA ILE A 723 8.60 43.39 18.38
C ILE A 723 9.73 43.53 19.41
N ASP A 724 9.99 44.76 19.88
CA ASP A 724 11.08 45.07 20.80
C ASP A 724 10.89 44.41 22.18
N SER A 725 9.64 44.19 22.57
CA SER A 725 9.28 43.53 23.85
C SER A 725 9.30 42.00 23.78
N HIS A 726 9.29 41.43 22.58
CA HIS A 726 9.30 39.98 22.40
C HIS A 726 10.62 39.36 22.80
N ALA A 727 10.56 38.10 23.28
CA ALA A 727 11.75 37.33 23.62
C ALA A 727 12.63 37.11 22.38
N LYS A 728 13.93 37.38 22.51
CA LYS A 728 14.88 37.12 21.42
C LYS A 728 14.88 35.66 21.03
N GLN A 729 14.80 35.38 19.73
CA GLN A 729 14.82 34.05 19.12
C GLN A 729 16.22 33.71 18.58
N PRO A 730 17.18 33.27 19.43
CA PRO A 730 18.59 33.12 19.03
C PRO A 730 18.84 31.97 18.05
N TYR A 731 17.84 31.11 17.82
CA TYR A 731 17.98 29.93 16.98
C TYR A 731 17.30 30.05 15.60
N PHE A 732 16.64 31.16 15.34
CA PHE A 732 16.17 31.42 13.98
C PHE A 732 17.29 31.92 13.11
N TYR A 733 17.20 31.60 11.82
CA TYR A 733 18.16 31.84 10.74
C TYR A 733 19.04 33.07 10.98
N ALA A 734 20.35 32.96 10.73
CA ALA A 734 21.29 34.07 10.83
C ALA A 734 20.78 35.27 10.02
N GLY A 735 20.27 36.29 10.69
CA GLY A 735 19.72 37.50 10.07
C GLY A 735 18.23 37.77 10.33
N ALA A 736 17.45 36.83 10.86
CA ALA A 736 16.11 37.13 11.33
C ALA A 736 16.21 37.89 12.68
N THR A 737 16.06 39.18 12.64
CA THR A 737 15.60 39.96 13.81
C THR A 737 14.11 39.71 13.95
N ALA A 738 13.65 39.45 15.17
CA ALA A 738 12.26 39.17 15.49
C ALA A 738 11.32 40.12 14.76
#